data_111d6ddcd88fd027abcea832cd82ddbb
#
_entry.id   111d6ddcd88fd027abcea832cd82ddbb
#
_cell.length_a   1.000
_cell.length_b   1.000
_cell.length_c   1.000
_cell.angle_alpha   90.00
_cell.angle_beta   90.00
_cell.angle_gamma   90.00
#
_symmetry.space_group_name_H-M   'P 1'
#
loop_
_entity.id
_entity.type
_entity.pdbx_description
1 polymer ?
#
loop_
_entity_poly.entity_id
_entity_poly.type
_entity_poly.pdbx_seq_one_letter_code
_entity_poly.pdbx_strand_id
1 'polypeptide(L)'
;MNHEEYISFIKEKCDKEYEIASLARSKGIDPKNYVEIPQAEDLADRTQKLLDFLRPRNTAEQIRQLNDIHEGNREMVAIEISKIVAAESYLYGNFEKCPECSGKGIVKQGWREKECPSCKGATTKFTCGENRPWKETLKEFDEVEDFDNPIKISISCYHGVCAGLAVLTEGILVAPLEGVVSATIIQNENGTNCLNVSFAGPIRSAGGTGQALSVLIADILRRRFNLAKALITTREIERYKEEVSIYARGLQYRPSNPQLEIIAKNCPIYLDGEGVGKEVSGQRDLPRVKSNKVREGAVLVMCEGLVLKAPKILKYTNALKLDGWDWLSEFIQENKEQSKVIEPSYKFLGDVLAGRPILGLPMQQGGMRLRYGRSRLGGLATTSIHPATMRALSGFLITGTQMKYERPGKATVVTPCETIDGPYVEFKDGTARRILNETELPIGIPIDAEWPIRNVWDLGELLIPVGEFIENNHPIIPSPYVSEWHKKIVKKYPKNFLEALNQSRENNIPMAPEYVAHFSLVSASDIKILLDNIKIDLSKGVANIPEEYLSIAYKININVGLKDNNYFIYGDKISVLLNVYSKNKLFNGMVETYQDGFEYISRLCDYEIKCNVTSFVGGRMGKPEGAKLREMKPKIHSLFPVGHDVGNQRKIYDAIVKESKTDIGIRHCEICDEETIFGVCCGKDTNFIETKYKKHDIKSLWDDAKIKLDT
;
A
#
# COMPACT_ATOMS: atom_id res chain seq x y z
N MET A 1 18.20 -9.78 19.05
CA MET A 1 17.54 -8.61 19.66
C MET A 1 16.04 -8.87 19.61
N ASN A 2 15.38 -8.96 20.77
CA ASN A 2 13.91 -9.11 20.83
C ASN A 2 13.25 -7.74 20.59
N HIS A 3 11.90 -7.71 20.55
CA HIS A 3 11.15 -6.47 20.24
C HIS A 3 11.40 -5.37 21.29
N GLU A 4 11.45 -5.73 22.57
CA GLU A 4 11.67 -4.78 23.66
C GLU A 4 13.11 -4.21 23.64
N GLU A 5 14.10 -5.05 23.40
CA GLU A 5 15.49 -4.63 23.21
C GLU A 5 15.66 -3.66 22.03
N TYR A 6 14.95 -3.91 20.92
CA TYR A 6 14.96 -3.03 19.76
C TYR A 6 14.32 -1.66 20.06
N ILE A 7 13.17 -1.65 20.72
CA ILE A 7 12.50 -0.40 21.14
C ILE A 7 13.39 0.39 22.10
N SER A 8 14.00 -0.27 23.10
CA SER A 8 14.94 0.37 24.03
C SER A 8 16.15 0.96 23.31
N PHE A 9 16.71 0.24 22.34
CA PHE A 9 17.81 0.74 21.51
C PHE A 9 17.41 1.99 20.71
N ILE A 10 16.24 1.99 20.05
CA ILE A 10 15.76 3.16 19.31
C ILE A 10 15.52 4.34 20.25
N LYS A 11 14.93 4.10 21.41
CA LYS A 11 14.70 5.14 22.43
C LYS A 11 16.01 5.78 22.88
N GLU A 12 17.02 4.97 23.23
CA GLU A 12 18.35 5.48 23.61
C GLU A 12 18.98 6.35 22.51
N LYS A 13 18.81 5.96 21.25
CA LYS A 13 19.32 6.77 20.12
C LYS A 13 18.58 8.10 19.99
N CYS A 14 17.25 8.09 20.10
CA CYS A 14 16.46 9.32 20.07
C CYS A 14 16.82 10.26 21.23
N ASP A 15 16.99 9.73 22.46
CA ASP A 15 17.35 10.53 23.62
C ASP A 15 18.70 11.24 23.42
N LYS A 16 19.69 10.57 22.83
CA LYS A 16 20.99 11.18 22.48
C LYS A 16 20.85 12.32 21.45
N GLU A 17 20.00 12.17 20.45
CA GLU A 17 19.75 13.24 19.47
C GLU A 17 19.06 14.44 20.12
N TYR A 18 18.14 14.21 21.07
CA TYR A 18 17.51 15.29 21.84
C TYR A 18 18.51 16.02 22.76
N GLU A 19 19.48 15.31 23.34
CA GLU A 19 20.56 15.93 24.14
C GLU A 19 21.42 16.84 23.25
N ILE A 20 21.79 16.38 22.05
CA ILE A 20 22.56 17.18 21.07
C ILE A 20 21.77 18.42 20.65
N ALA A 21 20.48 18.28 20.36
CA ALA A 21 19.63 19.42 20.00
C ALA A 21 19.48 20.42 21.15
N SER A 22 19.38 19.95 22.40
CA SER A 22 19.32 20.80 23.59
C SER A 22 20.64 21.55 23.81
N LEU A 23 21.77 20.88 23.59
CA LEU A 23 23.09 21.52 23.65
C LEU A 23 23.25 22.58 22.55
N ALA A 24 22.79 22.32 21.33
CA ALA A 24 22.83 23.31 20.25
C ALA A 24 22.00 24.55 20.59
N ARG A 25 20.80 24.40 21.16
CA ARG A 25 19.96 25.51 21.63
C ARG A 25 20.62 26.32 22.74
N SER A 26 21.26 25.67 23.71
CA SER A 26 21.99 26.37 24.77
C SER A 26 23.13 27.25 24.24
N LYS A 27 23.64 26.94 23.03
CA LYS A 27 24.66 27.73 22.33
C LYS A 27 24.08 28.73 21.34
N GLY A 28 22.76 28.96 21.35
CA GLY A 28 22.07 29.90 20.44
C GLY A 28 21.93 29.39 19.00
N ILE A 29 22.20 28.11 18.75
CA ILE A 29 21.99 27.47 17.46
C ILE A 29 20.60 26.84 17.51
N ASP A 30 19.61 27.52 16.94
CA ASP A 30 18.25 26.95 16.87
C ASP A 30 18.12 26.13 15.58
N PRO A 31 17.91 24.81 15.65
CA PRO A 31 17.68 23.99 14.47
C PRO A 31 16.40 24.48 13.78
N LYS A 32 16.51 24.96 12.55
CA LYS A 32 15.39 25.55 11.77
C LYS A 32 14.22 24.61 11.54
N ASN A 33 14.35 23.31 11.78
CA ASN A 33 13.34 22.29 11.58
C ASN A 33 13.26 21.39 12.82
N TYR A 34 12.73 21.94 13.90
CA TYR A 34 12.40 21.15 15.06
C TYR A 34 11.16 20.30 14.74
N VAL A 35 11.36 19.00 14.62
CA VAL A 35 10.27 18.02 14.55
C VAL A 35 10.22 17.32 15.89
N GLU A 36 9.30 17.74 16.74
CA GLU A 36 8.94 16.95 17.91
C GLU A 36 8.11 15.76 17.41
N ILE A 37 8.68 14.57 17.45
CA ILE A 37 7.92 13.34 17.27
C ILE A 37 7.36 12.99 18.64
N PRO A 38 6.04 13.17 18.89
CA PRO A 38 5.45 12.82 20.17
C PRO A 38 5.64 11.31 20.38
N GLN A 39 6.37 10.93 21.42
CA GLN A 39 6.42 9.54 21.84
C GLN A 39 5.05 9.19 22.41
N ALA A 40 4.36 8.23 21.80
CA ALA A 40 3.06 7.76 22.23
C ALA A 40 3.20 6.36 22.84
N GLU A 41 2.54 6.14 23.99
CA GLU A 41 2.52 4.84 24.66
C GLU A 41 1.69 3.82 23.87
N ASP A 42 0.59 4.28 23.30
CA ASP A 42 -0.32 3.49 22.46
C ASP A 42 -1.02 4.35 21.40
N LEU A 43 -1.93 3.76 20.65
CA LEU A 43 -2.69 4.45 19.61
C LEU A 43 -3.64 5.51 20.16
N ALA A 44 -4.18 5.31 21.36
CA ALA A 44 -5.06 6.27 22.02
C ALA A 44 -4.29 7.54 22.42
N ASP A 45 -3.14 7.35 23.06
CA ASP A 45 -2.22 8.44 23.41
C ASP A 45 -1.71 9.18 22.17
N ARG A 46 -1.40 8.42 21.12
CA ARG A 46 -1.01 8.99 19.83
C ARG A 46 -2.11 9.87 19.23
N THR A 47 -3.36 9.39 19.24
CA THR A 47 -4.50 10.15 18.73
C THR A 47 -4.64 11.48 19.47
N GLN A 48 -4.57 11.46 20.79
CA GLN A 48 -4.64 12.67 21.60
C GLN A 48 -3.48 13.63 21.31
N LYS A 49 -2.25 13.13 21.18
CA LYS A 49 -1.05 13.96 20.93
C LYS A 49 -1.01 14.55 19.53
N LEU A 50 -1.62 13.88 18.56
CA LEU A 50 -1.62 14.32 17.15
C LEU A 50 -2.58 15.47 16.88
N LEU A 51 -3.71 15.51 17.56
CA LEU A 51 -4.75 16.50 17.36
C LEU A 51 -4.62 17.58 18.44
N ASP A 52 -4.02 18.71 18.12
CA ASP A 52 -3.73 19.79 19.08
C ASP A 52 -4.97 20.25 19.85
N PHE A 53 -6.14 20.23 19.20
CA PHE A 53 -7.39 20.59 19.85
C PHE A 53 -7.88 19.57 20.91
N LEU A 54 -7.31 18.36 20.93
CA LEU A 54 -7.60 17.35 21.96
C LEU A 54 -6.73 17.52 23.22
N ARG A 55 -5.73 18.39 23.20
CA ARG A 55 -4.88 18.69 24.36
C ARG A 55 -5.45 19.88 25.16
N PRO A 56 -5.53 19.82 26.48
CA PRO A 56 -5.09 18.79 27.45
C PRO A 56 -6.16 17.75 27.84
N ARG A 57 -7.12 17.42 26.98
CA ARG A 57 -8.24 16.52 27.28
C ARG A 57 -7.81 15.08 27.56
N ASN A 58 -8.66 14.34 28.25
CA ASN A 58 -8.44 12.94 28.60
C ASN A 58 -8.94 11.97 27.50
N THR A 59 -8.76 12.34 26.22
CA THR A 59 -9.29 11.59 25.07
C THR A 59 -8.65 10.22 24.93
N ALA A 60 -7.36 10.08 25.28
CA ALA A 60 -6.69 8.79 25.24
C ALA A 60 -7.35 7.76 26.18
N GLU A 61 -7.68 8.18 27.41
CA GLU A 61 -8.37 7.31 28.37
C GLU A 61 -9.79 6.99 27.90
N GLN A 62 -10.50 7.95 27.34
CA GLN A 62 -11.84 7.73 26.74
C GLN A 62 -11.77 6.69 25.62
N ILE A 63 -10.77 6.76 24.73
CA ILE A 63 -10.58 5.77 23.66
C ILE A 63 -10.30 4.37 24.23
N ARG A 64 -9.47 4.24 25.28
CA ARG A 64 -9.20 2.96 25.94
C ARG A 64 -10.47 2.35 26.52
N GLN A 65 -11.24 3.13 27.26
CA GLN A 65 -12.53 2.70 27.84
C GLN A 65 -13.53 2.27 26.75
N LEU A 66 -13.61 3.00 25.64
CA LEU A 66 -14.47 2.64 24.51
C LEU A 66 -13.99 1.39 23.79
N ASN A 67 -12.68 1.15 23.68
CA ASN A 67 -12.16 -0.10 23.16
C ASN A 67 -12.58 -1.32 23.99
N ASP A 68 -12.58 -1.18 25.31
CA ASP A 68 -13.04 -2.25 26.20
C ASP A 68 -14.56 -2.48 26.06
N ILE A 69 -15.36 -1.41 25.98
CA ILE A 69 -16.82 -1.49 25.82
C ILE A 69 -17.22 -2.13 24.48
N HIS A 70 -16.51 -1.81 23.42
CA HIS A 70 -16.82 -2.27 22.06
C HIS A 70 -15.96 -3.47 21.59
N GLU A 71 -15.28 -4.16 22.52
CA GLU A 71 -14.47 -5.35 22.24
C GLU A 71 -13.48 -5.16 21.07
N GLY A 72 -12.89 -3.97 20.97
CA GLY A 72 -11.95 -3.62 19.91
C GLY A 72 -12.58 -3.30 18.54
N ASN A 73 -13.90 -3.10 18.47
CA ASN A 73 -14.55 -2.64 17.24
C ASN A 73 -14.24 -1.15 16.99
N ARG A 74 -13.21 -0.90 16.19
CA ARG A 74 -12.69 0.43 15.91
C ARG A 74 -13.68 1.40 15.34
N GLU A 75 -14.54 0.93 14.45
CA GLU A 75 -15.53 1.79 13.81
C GLU A 75 -16.54 2.30 14.83
N MET A 76 -16.95 1.46 15.80
CA MET A 76 -17.81 1.90 16.88
C MET A 76 -17.09 2.86 17.84
N VAL A 77 -15.83 2.56 18.17
CA VAL A 77 -15.00 3.49 18.97
C VAL A 77 -14.85 4.84 18.28
N ALA A 78 -14.62 4.86 16.97
CA ALA A 78 -14.51 6.10 16.20
C ALA A 78 -15.80 6.91 16.17
N ILE A 79 -16.96 6.26 16.07
CA ILE A 79 -18.26 6.91 16.13
C ILE A 79 -18.50 7.51 17.52
N GLU A 80 -18.25 6.75 18.58
CA GLU A 80 -18.50 7.23 19.95
C GLU A 80 -17.53 8.36 20.37
N ILE A 81 -16.24 8.23 20.06
CA ILE A 81 -15.28 9.30 20.37
C ILE A 81 -15.60 10.58 19.60
N SER A 82 -16.13 10.47 18.37
CA SER A 82 -16.57 11.62 17.58
C SER A 82 -17.70 12.39 18.28
N LYS A 83 -18.67 11.69 18.85
CA LYS A 83 -19.78 12.29 19.62
C LYS A 83 -19.26 13.00 20.87
N ILE A 84 -18.38 12.33 21.61
CA ILE A 84 -17.79 12.86 22.84
C ILE A 84 -17.01 14.15 22.55
N VAL A 85 -16.12 14.11 21.56
CA VAL A 85 -15.28 15.26 21.22
C VAL A 85 -16.12 16.42 20.67
N ALA A 86 -17.15 16.14 19.88
CA ALA A 86 -18.07 17.18 19.41
C ALA A 86 -18.87 17.80 20.56
N ALA A 87 -19.39 16.99 21.49
CA ALA A 87 -20.09 17.44 22.66
C ALA A 87 -19.20 18.33 23.55
N GLU A 88 -18.02 17.86 23.89
CA GLU A 88 -17.04 18.62 24.67
C GLU A 88 -16.63 19.93 24.00
N SER A 89 -16.43 19.90 22.67
CA SER A 89 -16.09 21.10 21.92
C SER A 89 -17.22 22.13 21.96
N TYR A 90 -18.48 21.69 21.89
CA TYR A 90 -19.62 22.60 21.94
C TYR A 90 -19.87 23.13 23.33
N LEU A 91 -19.91 22.29 24.35
CA LEU A 91 -20.27 22.68 25.73
C LEU A 91 -19.17 23.50 26.40
N TYR A 92 -17.92 23.02 26.30
CA TYR A 92 -16.80 23.53 27.10
C TYR A 92 -15.71 24.23 26.29
N GLY A 93 -15.81 24.23 24.97
CA GLY A 93 -14.83 24.89 24.12
C GLY A 93 -14.94 26.41 24.17
N ASN A 94 -13.79 27.06 24.36
CA ASN A 94 -13.69 28.53 24.29
C ASN A 94 -13.20 28.93 22.90
N PHE A 95 -13.95 29.85 22.28
CA PHE A 95 -13.67 30.36 20.94
C PHE A 95 -13.35 31.85 21.02
N GLU A 96 -12.09 32.19 20.96
CA GLU A 96 -11.62 33.57 20.95
C GLU A 96 -11.26 34.00 19.51
N LYS A 97 -11.46 35.28 19.22
CA LYS A 97 -10.93 35.83 17.95
C LYS A 97 -9.44 35.61 17.89
N CYS A 98 -8.95 35.12 16.77
CA CYS A 98 -7.51 34.88 16.60
C CYS A 98 -6.75 36.19 16.86
N PRO A 99 -5.84 36.26 17.82
CA PRO A 99 -5.13 37.50 18.16
C PRO A 99 -4.21 37.97 17.05
N GLU A 100 -3.64 37.05 16.24
CA GLU A 100 -2.69 37.36 15.19
C GLU A 100 -3.36 38.04 13.98
N CYS A 101 -4.53 37.57 13.56
CA CYS A 101 -5.29 38.17 12.45
C CYS A 101 -6.50 39.01 12.91
N SER A 102 -6.70 39.14 14.21
CA SER A 102 -7.86 39.87 14.81
C SER A 102 -9.22 39.40 14.25
N GLY A 103 -9.31 38.09 13.95
CA GLY A 103 -10.51 37.49 13.40
C GLY A 103 -10.71 37.68 11.89
N LYS A 104 -9.68 38.09 11.14
CA LYS A 104 -9.78 38.27 9.67
C LYS A 104 -9.44 37.00 8.88
N GLY A 105 -8.82 36.00 9.49
CA GLY A 105 -8.37 34.77 8.84
C GLY A 105 -7.13 34.92 7.97
N ILE A 106 -6.72 36.15 7.66
CA ILE A 106 -5.60 36.50 6.79
C ILE A 106 -4.66 37.47 7.49
N VAL A 107 -3.37 37.36 7.21
CA VAL A 107 -2.33 38.29 7.67
C VAL A 107 -1.59 38.87 6.47
N LYS A 108 -1.21 40.14 6.55
CA LYS A 108 -0.40 40.78 5.51
C LYS A 108 1.08 40.47 5.73
N GLN A 109 1.72 39.89 4.74
CA GLN A 109 3.15 39.65 4.71
C GLN A 109 3.75 40.41 3.51
N GLY A 110 4.14 41.66 3.75
CA GLY A 110 4.49 42.60 2.69
C GLY A 110 3.26 42.99 1.85
N TRP A 111 3.35 42.83 0.53
CA TRP A 111 2.28 43.15 -0.42
C TRP A 111 1.29 42.01 -0.67
N ARG A 112 1.47 40.84 -0.03
CA ARG A 112 0.62 39.66 -0.23
C ARG A 112 -0.18 39.39 1.03
N GLU A 113 -1.45 39.06 0.85
CA GLU A 113 -2.29 38.48 1.88
C GLU A 113 -2.07 36.98 1.90
N LYS A 114 -1.80 36.42 3.08
CA LYS A 114 -1.67 34.99 3.33
C LYS A 114 -2.65 34.57 4.41
N GLU A 115 -3.04 33.34 4.34
CA GLU A 115 -3.79 32.69 5.40
C GLU A 115 -3.06 32.84 6.75
N CYS A 116 -3.78 33.14 7.80
CA CYS A 116 -3.20 33.35 9.13
C CYS A 116 -2.60 32.03 9.65
N PRO A 117 -1.29 31.97 9.94
CA PRO A 117 -0.67 30.74 10.37
C PRO A 117 -1.18 30.21 11.73
N SER A 118 -1.71 31.11 12.57
CA SER A 118 -2.18 30.76 13.91
C SER A 118 -3.58 30.14 13.92
N CYS A 119 -4.50 30.65 13.10
CA CYS A 119 -5.85 30.13 13.01
C CYS A 119 -6.17 29.41 11.68
N LYS A 120 -5.20 29.33 10.77
CA LYS A 120 -5.35 28.67 9.46
C LYS A 120 -6.64 29.10 8.74
N GLY A 121 -6.90 30.39 8.69
CA GLY A 121 -8.09 30.96 8.05
C GLY A 121 -9.40 30.86 8.88
N ALA A 122 -9.41 30.14 9.99
CA ALA A 122 -10.62 29.90 10.79
C ALA A 122 -11.14 31.13 11.54
N THR A 123 -10.43 32.23 11.50
CA THR A 123 -10.75 33.54 12.17
C THR A 123 -10.82 33.49 13.70
N THR A 124 -11.00 32.32 14.29
CA THR A 124 -11.07 32.08 15.73
C THR A 124 -9.98 31.11 16.18
N LYS A 125 -9.53 31.25 17.42
CA LYS A 125 -8.68 30.28 18.11
C LYS A 125 -9.53 29.48 19.08
N PHE A 126 -9.40 28.17 19.01
CA PHE A 126 -10.07 27.25 19.93
C PHE A 126 -9.13 26.88 21.08
N THR A 127 -9.64 26.89 22.31
CA THR A 127 -8.98 26.37 23.50
C THR A 127 -9.84 25.30 24.12
N CYS A 128 -9.23 24.21 24.60
CA CYS A 128 -9.94 23.11 25.25
C CYS A 128 -10.57 23.59 26.57
N GLY A 129 -11.78 23.12 26.86
CA GLY A 129 -12.41 23.23 28.15
C GLY A 129 -11.84 22.26 29.20
N GLU A 130 -12.42 22.25 30.39
CA GLU A 130 -12.05 21.35 31.48
C GLU A 130 -12.35 19.88 31.15
N ASN A 131 -11.54 18.96 31.72
CA ASN A 131 -11.79 17.53 31.63
C ASN A 131 -12.97 17.14 32.52
N ARG A 132 -13.98 16.50 31.94
CA ARG A 132 -15.13 15.95 32.66
C ARG A 132 -15.37 14.49 32.26
N PRO A 133 -16.08 13.69 33.07
CA PRO A 133 -16.47 12.34 32.68
C PRO A 133 -17.32 12.36 31.41
N TRP A 134 -16.91 11.62 30.39
CA TRP A 134 -17.55 11.67 29.08
C TRP A 134 -19.05 11.29 29.10
N LYS A 135 -19.46 10.40 30.02
CA LYS A 135 -20.86 10.01 30.17
C LYS A 135 -21.73 11.17 30.64
N GLU A 136 -21.19 11.99 31.53
CA GLU A 136 -21.87 13.21 32.00
C GLU A 136 -21.92 14.25 30.87
N THR A 137 -20.84 14.43 30.17
CA THR A 137 -20.77 15.32 29.00
C THR A 137 -21.80 14.95 27.92
N LEU A 138 -21.93 13.68 27.57
CA LEU A 138 -22.94 13.26 26.60
C LEU A 138 -24.36 13.49 27.12
N LYS A 139 -24.61 13.21 28.39
CA LYS A 139 -25.92 13.47 29.00
C LYS A 139 -26.28 14.97 28.98
N GLU A 140 -25.35 15.83 29.40
CA GLU A 140 -25.52 17.29 29.33
C GLU A 140 -25.75 17.75 27.90
N PHE A 141 -24.99 17.22 26.95
CA PHE A 141 -25.13 17.51 25.52
C PHE A 141 -26.49 17.06 24.99
N ASP A 142 -27.01 15.91 25.43
CA ASP A 142 -28.32 15.41 25.00
C ASP A 142 -29.50 16.23 25.56
N GLU A 143 -29.30 16.94 26.66
CA GLU A 143 -30.28 17.86 27.26
C GLU A 143 -30.33 19.23 26.53
N VAL A 144 -29.38 19.56 25.64
CA VAL A 144 -29.41 20.79 24.85
C VAL A 144 -30.46 20.66 23.72
N GLU A 145 -31.51 21.50 23.79
CA GLU A 145 -32.58 21.52 22.80
C GLU A 145 -32.27 22.46 21.61
N ASP A 146 -31.72 23.65 21.91
CA ASP A 146 -31.42 24.67 20.91
C ASP A 146 -29.92 24.93 20.77
N PHE A 147 -29.45 24.88 19.53
CA PHE A 147 -28.07 25.18 19.16
C PHE A 147 -28.01 26.52 18.43
N ASP A 148 -27.61 27.57 19.12
CA ASP A 148 -27.68 28.97 18.65
C ASP A 148 -26.40 29.49 17.98
N ASN A 149 -25.28 28.79 18.12
CA ASN A 149 -23.98 29.26 17.63
C ASN A 149 -23.44 28.46 16.43
N PRO A 150 -23.63 28.93 15.19
CA PRO A 150 -23.18 28.21 13.97
C PRO A 150 -21.68 27.97 13.93
N ILE A 151 -20.87 28.86 14.51
CA ILE A 151 -19.41 28.71 14.54
C ILE A 151 -19.02 27.56 15.49
N LYS A 152 -19.63 27.53 16.67
CA LYS A 152 -19.42 26.44 17.65
C LYS A 152 -19.81 25.09 17.04
N ILE A 153 -20.98 25.01 16.41
CA ILE A 153 -21.45 23.79 15.74
C ILE A 153 -20.45 23.34 14.66
N SER A 154 -20.03 24.27 13.80
CA SER A 154 -19.07 23.99 12.72
C SER A 154 -17.76 23.42 13.24
N ILE A 155 -17.15 24.04 14.27
CA ILE A 155 -15.90 23.58 14.85
C ILE A 155 -16.11 22.26 15.60
N SER A 156 -17.20 22.08 16.30
CA SER A 156 -17.52 20.83 17.00
C SER A 156 -17.69 19.66 16.05
N CYS A 157 -18.37 19.85 14.93
CA CYS A 157 -18.48 18.85 13.87
C CYS A 157 -17.10 18.52 13.24
N TYR A 158 -16.29 19.53 12.98
CA TYR A 158 -14.92 19.34 12.47
C TYR A 158 -14.07 18.52 13.43
N HIS A 159 -14.03 18.89 14.70
CA HIS A 159 -13.29 18.17 15.75
C HIS A 159 -13.76 16.71 15.89
N GLY A 160 -15.07 16.50 15.92
CA GLY A 160 -15.64 15.16 16.00
C GLY A 160 -15.24 14.29 14.82
N VAL A 161 -15.37 14.79 13.59
CA VAL A 161 -14.98 14.04 12.37
C VAL A 161 -13.48 13.73 12.38
N CYS A 162 -12.63 14.69 12.70
CA CYS A 162 -11.17 14.48 12.77
C CYS A 162 -10.78 13.47 13.86
N ALA A 163 -11.41 13.51 15.04
CA ALA A 163 -11.13 12.57 16.12
C ALA A 163 -11.53 11.13 15.74
N GLY A 164 -12.71 10.95 15.15
CA GLY A 164 -13.13 9.65 14.64
C GLY A 164 -12.22 9.12 13.54
N LEU A 165 -11.83 9.99 12.61
CA LEU A 165 -10.92 9.63 11.53
C LEU A 165 -9.53 9.23 12.05
N ALA A 166 -9.03 9.90 13.08
CA ALA A 166 -7.75 9.58 13.72
C ALA A 166 -7.74 8.17 14.35
N VAL A 167 -8.84 7.76 14.96
CA VAL A 167 -9.01 6.40 15.49
C VAL A 167 -9.06 5.37 14.37
N LEU A 168 -9.72 5.68 13.25
CA LEU A 168 -9.84 4.77 12.10
C LEU A 168 -8.54 4.55 11.33
N THR A 169 -7.65 5.55 11.34
CA THR A 169 -6.46 5.60 10.48
C THR A 169 -5.19 5.31 11.25
N GLU A 170 -5.12 4.22 11.98
CA GLU A 170 -3.92 3.81 12.74
C GLU A 170 -2.61 4.08 12.01
N GLY A 171 -1.79 4.92 12.61
CA GLY A 171 -0.46 5.18 12.10
C GLY A 171 -0.36 6.11 10.88
N ILE A 172 -1.46 6.49 10.26
CA ILE A 172 -1.49 7.41 9.13
C ILE A 172 -1.89 8.80 9.65
N LEU A 173 -0.94 9.72 9.66
CA LEU A 173 -1.11 11.06 10.23
C LEU A 173 -1.83 12.02 9.29
N VAL A 174 -1.67 11.82 8.00
CA VAL A 174 -2.08 12.78 6.96
C VAL A 174 -3.60 12.87 6.83
N ALA A 175 -4.31 11.74 6.97
CA ALA A 175 -5.77 11.74 6.80
C ALA A 175 -6.52 12.58 7.85
N PRO A 176 -6.29 12.42 9.17
CA PRO A 176 -6.99 13.22 10.18
C PRO A 176 -6.49 14.67 10.25
N LEU A 177 -5.27 14.97 9.83
CA LEU A 177 -4.70 16.32 9.89
C LEU A 177 -4.97 17.15 8.64
N GLU A 178 -4.97 16.55 7.47
CA GLU A 178 -5.05 17.24 6.19
C GLU A 178 -6.17 16.72 5.28
N GLY A 179 -6.79 15.58 5.61
CA GLY A 179 -7.82 14.96 4.78
C GLY A 179 -9.21 15.58 4.93
N VAL A 180 -9.49 16.17 6.10
CA VAL A 180 -10.69 16.97 6.37
C VAL A 180 -10.26 18.42 6.56
N VAL A 181 -10.71 19.30 5.68
CA VAL A 181 -10.29 20.72 5.67
C VAL A 181 -11.14 21.53 6.64
N SER A 182 -12.45 21.34 6.59
CA SER A 182 -13.40 22.08 7.43
C SER A 182 -14.76 21.38 7.48
N ALA A 183 -15.51 21.68 8.52
CA ALA A 183 -16.95 21.49 8.56
C ALA A 183 -17.59 22.85 8.75
N THR A 184 -18.60 23.18 7.95
CA THR A 184 -19.27 24.49 7.97
C THR A 184 -20.77 24.32 7.80
N ILE A 185 -21.55 25.26 8.30
CA ILE A 185 -23.00 25.32 8.07
C ILE A 185 -23.23 26.14 6.80
N ILE A 186 -23.96 25.57 5.86
CA ILE A 186 -24.41 26.27 4.64
C ILE A 186 -25.94 26.18 4.52
N GLN A 187 -26.50 27.09 3.74
CA GLN A 187 -27.94 27.14 3.53
C GLN A 187 -28.35 26.33 2.28
N ASN A 188 -29.37 25.53 2.42
CA ASN A 188 -30.09 24.89 1.30
C ASN A 188 -30.92 25.94 0.54
N GLU A 189 -31.33 25.64 -0.69
CA GLU A 189 -32.20 26.53 -1.49
C GLU A 189 -33.56 26.82 -0.82
N ASN A 190 -34.05 25.93 0.01
CA ASN A 190 -35.28 26.12 0.79
C ASN A 190 -35.09 26.91 2.10
N GLY A 191 -33.90 27.49 2.32
CA GLY A 191 -33.58 28.27 3.51
C GLY A 191 -33.17 27.48 4.75
N THR A 192 -33.22 26.14 4.74
CA THR A 192 -32.77 25.33 5.89
C THR A 192 -31.25 25.21 5.93
N ASN A 193 -30.70 25.12 7.14
CA ASN A 193 -29.25 24.96 7.36
C ASN A 193 -28.85 23.48 7.27
N CYS A 194 -27.79 23.17 6.53
CA CYS A 194 -27.22 21.84 6.44
C CYS A 194 -25.71 21.86 6.72
N LEU A 195 -25.15 20.68 7.04
CA LEU A 195 -23.73 20.52 7.28
C LEU A 195 -22.99 20.30 5.96
N ASN A 196 -21.98 21.12 5.72
CA ASN A 196 -21.01 20.99 4.63
C ASN A 196 -19.69 20.49 5.22
N VAL A 197 -19.13 19.39 4.66
CA VAL A 197 -17.80 18.89 5.02
C VAL A 197 -16.91 18.97 3.79
N SER A 198 -15.82 19.70 3.94
CA SER A 198 -14.82 19.88 2.88
C SER A 198 -13.66 18.91 3.06
N PHE A 199 -13.38 18.12 2.03
CA PHE A 199 -12.32 17.12 2.00
C PHE A 199 -11.18 17.54 1.06
N ALA A 200 -9.95 17.14 1.39
CA ALA A 200 -8.78 17.30 0.52
C ALA A 200 -8.25 15.95 0.03
N GLY A 201 -7.37 15.97 -0.97
CA GLY A 201 -6.74 14.77 -1.54
C GLY A 201 -6.15 13.79 -0.52
N PRO A 202 -5.50 14.25 0.56
CA PRO A 202 -4.99 13.40 1.64
C PRO A 202 -6.00 12.45 2.29
N ILE A 203 -7.32 12.69 2.17
CA ILE A 203 -8.36 11.76 2.64
C ILE A 203 -8.23 10.36 1.99
N ARG A 204 -7.55 10.26 0.87
CA ARG A 204 -7.21 8.98 0.24
C ARG A 204 -6.45 8.05 1.17
N SER A 205 -5.58 8.59 2.02
CA SER A 205 -4.79 7.81 2.97
C SER A 205 -5.62 7.15 4.07
N ALA A 206 -6.86 7.62 4.31
CA ALA A 206 -7.80 6.98 5.23
C ALA A 206 -8.39 5.65 4.69
N GLY A 207 -8.20 5.37 3.40
CA GLY A 207 -8.86 4.24 2.73
C GLY A 207 -10.38 4.44 2.63
N GLY A 208 -11.04 3.61 1.83
CA GLY A 208 -12.49 3.76 1.59
C GLY A 208 -13.35 3.67 2.85
N THR A 209 -12.93 2.89 3.85
CA THR A 209 -13.65 2.80 5.14
C THR A 209 -13.62 4.12 5.91
N GLY A 210 -12.45 4.74 6.05
CA GLY A 210 -12.32 6.03 6.73
C GLY A 210 -13.08 7.13 5.99
N GLN A 211 -13.00 7.16 4.65
CA GLN A 211 -13.77 8.07 3.81
C GLN A 211 -15.29 7.95 4.04
N ALA A 212 -15.82 6.73 3.99
CA ALA A 212 -17.25 6.50 4.14
C ALA A 212 -17.75 6.78 5.58
N LEU A 213 -16.97 6.36 6.58
CA LEU A 213 -17.32 6.60 7.99
C LEU A 213 -17.22 8.07 8.38
N SER A 214 -16.34 8.86 7.77
CA SER A 214 -16.32 10.31 8.01
C SER A 214 -17.65 10.99 7.60
N VAL A 215 -18.29 10.50 6.54
CA VAL A 215 -19.65 10.97 6.13
C VAL A 215 -20.71 10.51 7.12
N LEU A 216 -20.66 9.25 7.56
CA LEU A 216 -21.60 8.73 8.56
C LEU A 216 -21.48 9.47 9.91
N ILE A 217 -20.26 9.68 10.38
CA ILE A 217 -20.00 10.47 11.60
C ILE A 217 -20.55 11.89 11.43
N ALA A 218 -20.29 12.52 10.30
CA ALA A 218 -20.81 13.85 10.02
C ALA A 218 -22.36 13.89 10.01
N ASP A 219 -23.03 12.86 9.49
CA ASP A 219 -24.49 12.74 9.55
C ASP A 219 -25.02 12.57 10.98
N ILE A 220 -24.34 11.77 11.79
CA ILE A 220 -24.70 11.58 13.21
C ILE A 220 -24.61 12.93 13.94
N LEU A 221 -23.53 13.68 13.72
CA LEU A 221 -23.34 15.01 14.33
C LEU A 221 -24.35 16.02 13.76
N ARG A 222 -24.61 16.03 12.44
CA ARG A 222 -25.64 16.84 11.81
C ARG A 222 -27.00 16.67 12.48
N ARG A 223 -27.42 15.42 12.71
CA ARG A 223 -28.69 15.08 13.36
C ARG A 223 -28.73 15.61 14.79
N ARG A 224 -27.64 15.42 15.53
CA ARG A 224 -27.57 15.88 16.93
C ARG A 224 -27.65 17.39 17.05
N PHE A 225 -27.08 18.13 16.09
CA PHE A 225 -27.18 19.60 16.04
C PHE A 225 -28.44 20.12 15.32
N ASN A 226 -29.45 19.28 15.11
CA ASN A 226 -30.72 19.63 14.48
C ASN A 226 -30.58 20.30 13.09
N LEU A 227 -29.53 19.97 12.35
CA LEU A 227 -29.31 20.47 10.98
C LEU A 227 -30.10 19.63 9.96
N ALA A 228 -30.65 20.29 8.95
CA ALA A 228 -31.35 19.63 7.87
C ALA A 228 -30.42 18.77 6.98
N LYS A 229 -30.99 17.81 6.25
CA LYS A 229 -30.30 17.08 5.20
C LYS A 229 -29.87 18.06 4.09
N ALA A 230 -28.71 17.83 3.49
CA ALA A 230 -28.27 18.59 2.33
C ALA A 230 -29.18 18.34 1.13
N LEU A 231 -29.60 19.43 0.49
CA LEU A 231 -30.38 19.42 -0.75
C LEU A 231 -29.48 19.86 -1.90
N ILE A 232 -29.17 18.95 -2.79
CA ILE A 232 -28.25 19.17 -3.91
C ILE A 232 -29.05 19.56 -5.17
N THR A 233 -28.68 20.64 -5.81
CA THR A 233 -29.33 21.12 -7.03
C THR A 233 -28.93 20.29 -8.25
N THR A 234 -29.73 20.33 -9.30
CA THR A 234 -29.42 19.64 -10.57
C THR A 234 -28.08 20.11 -11.13
N ARG A 235 -27.75 21.40 -11.05
CA ARG A 235 -26.47 21.94 -11.51
C ARG A 235 -25.29 21.40 -10.72
N GLU A 236 -25.43 21.22 -9.42
CA GLU A 236 -24.40 20.66 -8.57
C GLU A 236 -24.21 19.15 -8.81
N ILE A 237 -25.30 18.42 -9.13
CA ILE A 237 -25.23 17.00 -9.56
C ILE A 237 -24.40 16.90 -10.84
N GLU A 238 -24.71 17.73 -11.84
CA GLU A 238 -23.93 17.74 -13.10
C GLU A 238 -22.48 18.17 -12.86
N ARG A 239 -22.23 19.05 -11.91
CA ARG A 239 -20.87 19.42 -11.48
C ARG A 239 -20.12 18.22 -10.90
N TYR A 240 -20.71 17.40 -10.03
CA TYR A 240 -20.09 16.18 -9.53
C TYR A 240 -19.77 15.18 -10.65
N LYS A 241 -20.70 14.98 -11.59
CA LYS A 241 -20.49 14.11 -12.77
C LYS A 241 -19.29 14.57 -13.60
N GLU A 242 -19.16 15.88 -13.85
CA GLU A 242 -18.05 16.47 -14.58
C GLU A 242 -16.73 16.28 -13.83
N GLU A 243 -16.67 16.57 -12.52
CA GLU A 243 -15.48 16.40 -11.69
C GLU A 243 -15.00 14.95 -11.64
N VAL A 244 -15.91 13.99 -11.47
CA VAL A 244 -15.61 12.55 -11.52
C VAL A 244 -15.06 12.16 -12.88
N SER A 245 -15.59 12.70 -13.97
CA SER A 245 -15.10 12.43 -15.32
C SER A 245 -13.67 12.94 -15.54
N ILE A 246 -13.38 14.16 -15.07
CA ILE A 246 -12.04 14.77 -15.16
C ILE A 246 -11.03 13.99 -14.32
N TYR A 247 -11.42 13.54 -13.13
CA TYR A 247 -10.56 12.85 -12.16
C TYR A 247 -10.50 11.33 -12.35
N ALA A 248 -11.19 10.77 -13.34
CA ALA A 248 -11.41 9.33 -13.55
C ALA A 248 -10.14 8.47 -13.49
N ARG A 249 -9.00 8.98 -13.99
CA ARG A 249 -7.70 8.24 -13.94
C ARG A 249 -7.13 8.07 -12.54
N GLY A 250 -7.55 8.91 -11.60
CA GLY A 250 -7.13 8.86 -10.20
C GLY A 250 -7.98 7.95 -9.32
N LEU A 251 -9.11 7.42 -9.81
CA LEU A 251 -10.07 6.66 -9.04
C LEU A 251 -9.85 5.15 -9.14
N GLN A 252 -10.02 4.43 -8.03
CA GLN A 252 -10.10 2.96 -8.00
C GLN A 252 -11.42 2.46 -8.58
N TYR A 253 -12.50 3.19 -8.34
CA TYR A 253 -13.83 2.90 -8.85
C TYR A 253 -14.46 4.17 -9.41
N ARG A 254 -15.09 4.05 -10.58
CA ARG A 254 -15.81 5.14 -11.22
C ARG A 254 -17.30 4.77 -11.30
N PRO A 255 -18.14 5.37 -10.46
CA PRO A 255 -19.59 5.20 -10.56
C PRO A 255 -20.13 5.66 -11.91
N SER A 256 -21.21 5.03 -12.36
CA SER A 256 -21.98 5.51 -13.51
C SER A 256 -22.70 6.84 -13.20
N ASN A 257 -23.11 7.58 -14.22
CA ASN A 257 -23.81 8.83 -14.01
C ASN A 257 -25.13 8.68 -13.20
N PRO A 258 -25.96 7.62 -13.41
CA PRO A 258 -27.09 7.35 -12.52
C PRO A 258 -26.68 7.10 -11.06
N GLN A 259 -25.63 6.33 -10.84
CA GLN A 259 -25.12 6.10 -9.48
C GLN A 259 -24.65 7.39 -8.80
N LEU A 260 -23.94 8.27 -9.52
CA LEU A 260 -23.52 9.58 -9.00
C LEU A 260 -24.72 10.46 -8.65
N GLU A 261 -25.77 10.38 -9.41
CA GLU A 261 -27.02 11.12 -9.13
C GLU A 261 -27.70 10.60 -7.86
N ILE A 262 -27.75 9.28 -7.66
CA ILE A 262 -28.29 8.66 -6.43
C ILE A 262 -27.47 9.11 -5.23
N ILE A 263 -26.13 9.06 -5.30
CA ILE A 263 -25.25 9.50 -4.20
C ILE A 263 -25.51 10.98 -3.88
N ALA A 264 -25.47 11.85 -4.89
CA ALA A 264 -25.60 13.28 -4.69
C ALA A 264 -26.96 13.65 -4.08
N LYS A 265 -28.06 13.04 -4.55
CA LYS A 265 -29.40 13.30 -4.02
C LYS A 265 -29.64 12.77 -2.61
N ASN A 266 -28.98 11.69 -2.24
CA ASN A 266 -29.27 10.98 -1.00
C ASN A 266 -28.24 11.19 0.10
N CYS A 267 -27.01 11.66 -0.20
CA CYS A 267 -26.02 11.96 0.81
C CYS A 267 -26.58 12.98 1.83
N PRO A 268 -26.53 12.67 3.14
CA PRO A 268 -27.16 13.52 4.14
C PRO A 268 -26.44 14.83 4.42
N ILE A 269 -25.16 14.94 4.04
CA ILE A 269 -24.34 16.14 4.18
C ILE A 269 -23.92 16.67 2.81
N TYR A 270 -23.57 17.93 2.72
CA TYR A 270 -22.99 18.50 1.52
C TYR A 270 -21.51 18.10 1.44
N LEU A 271 -21.12 17.42 0.35
CA LEU A 271 -19.75 17.02 0.11
C LEU A 271 -19.01 18.09 -0.68
N ASP A 272 -18.07 18.75 -0.03
CA ASP A 272 -17.22 19.77 -0.65
C ASP A 272 -15.74 19.35 -0.63
N GLY A 273 -14.89 20.15 -1.22
CA GLY A 273 -13.46 19.86 -1.23
C GLY A 273 -12.62 21.02 -1.76
N GLU A 274 -11.34 20.96 -1.47
CA GLU A 274 -10.38 21.87 -2.07
C GLU A 274 -10.28 21.68 -3.57
N GLY A 275 -10.30 22.78 -4.30
CA GLY A 275 -10.14 22.77 -5.75
C GLY A 275 -8.68 22.61 -6.17
N VAL A 276 -8.36 21.49 -6.81
CA VAL A 276 -7.00 21.13 -7.22
C VAL A 276 -6.94 20.79 -8.72
N GLY A 277 -5.86 21.15 -9.36
CA GLY A 277 -5.55 20.72 -10.73
C GLY A 277 -6.41 21.36 -11.81
N LYS A 278 -7.11 20.55 -12.58
CA LYS A 278 -7.89 21.01 -13.76
C LYS A 278 -9.19 21.71 -13.36
N GLU A 279 -9.60 22.67 -14.16
CA GLU A 279 -10.92 23.31 -14.02
C GLU A 279 -12.00 22.55 -14.80
N VAL A 280 -13.22 22.63 -14.29
CA VAL A 280 -14.40 22.20 -15.02
C VAL A 280 -14.73 23.21 -16.13
N SER A 281 -15.39 22.73 -17.17
CA SER A 281 -15.79 23.56 -18.30
C SER A 281 -17.28 23.88 -18.34
N GLY A 282 -18.11 22.94 -17.88
CA GLY A 282 -19.58 23.03 -17.98
C GLY A 282 -20.24 23.76 -16.83
N GLN A 283 -20.06 23.26 -15.61
CA GLN A 283 -20.75 23.78 -14.42
C GLN A 283 -19.85 24.67 -13.57
N ARG A 284 -19.68 25.91 -14.02
CA ARG A 284 -18.84 26.93 -13.40
C ARG A 284 -19.65 27.88 -12.50
N ASP A 285 -18.97 28.53 -11.59
CA ASP A 285 -19.48 29.64 -10.77
C ASP A 285 -20.79 29.31 -10.02
N LEU A 286 -20.84 28.12 -9.42
CA LEU A 286 -21.97 27.72 -8.60
C LEU A 286 -21.93 28.42 -7.24
N PRO A 287 -23.07 28.93 -6.72
CA PRO A 287 -23.08 29.75 -5.50
C PRO A 287 -22.47 29.10 -4.26
N ARG A 288 -22.65 27.78 -4.11
CA ARG A 288 -22.12 26.99 -2.96
C ARG A 288 -20.76 26.35 -3.21
N VAL A 289 -20.20 26.48 -4.40
CA VAL A 289 -18.91 25.88 -4.76
C VAL A 289 -17.84 26.97 -4.91
N LYS A 290 -16.90 27.00 -4.00
CA LYS A 290 -15.89 28.08 -3.91
C LYS A 290 -14.87 28.10 -5.06
N SER A 291 -14.70 27.02 -5.80
CA SER A 291 -13.67 26.92 -6.84
C SER A 291 -14.17 26.22 -8.10
N ASN A 292 -13.75 26.67 -9.26
CA ASN A 292 -14.02 25.97 -10.53
C ASN A 292 -13.07 24.80 -10.79
N LYS A 293 -12.10 24.53 -9.91
CA LYS A 293 -11.23 23.36 -9.99
C LYS A 293 -11.92 22.12 -9.44
N VAL A 294 -11.42 20.94 -9.83
CA VAL A 294 -11.92 19.66 -9.35
C VAL A 294 -11.70 19.54 -7.84
N ARG A 295 -12.76 19.19 -7.11
CA ARG A 295 -12.74 18.94 -5.66
C ARG A 295 -12.34 17.49 -5.37
N GLU A 296 -11.04 17.21 -5.46
CA GLU A 296 -10.48 15.85 -5.41
C GLU A 296 -10.98 15.05 -4.20
N GLY A 297 -10.96 15.64 -3.01
CA GLY A 297 -11.39 14.97 -1.77
C GLY A 297 -12.85 14.56 -1.80
N ALA A 298 -13.77 15.42 -2.28
CA ALA A 298 -15.18 15.09 -2.41
C ALA A 298 -15.41 13.94 -3.42
N VAL A 299 -14.71 13.98 -4.56
CA VAL A 299 -14.77 12.91 -5.57
C VAL A 299 -14.31 11.57 -4.99
N LEU A 300 -13.23 11.54 -4.21
CA LEU A 300 -12.74 10.32 -3.56
C LEU A 300 -13.77 9.75 -2.59
N VAL A 301 -14.32 10.58 -1.72
CA VAL A 301 -15.33 10.17 -0.72
C VAL A 301 -16.58 9.62 -1.38
N MET A 302 -17.07 10.24 -2.46
CA MET A 302 -18.22 9.75 -3.21
C MET A 302 -17.95 8.39 -3.87
N CYS A 303 -16.84 8.28 -4.61
CA CYS A 303 -16.57 7.14 -5.49
C CYS A 303 -15.96 5.95 -4.75
N GLU A 304 -14.94 6.18 -3.93
CA GLU A 304 -14.18 5.13 -3.23
C GLU A 304 -14.72 4.87 -1.82
N GLY A 305 -15.28 5.88 -1.17
CA GLY A 305 -15.90 5.77 0.14
C GLY A 305 -17.30 5.17 0.07
N LEU A 306 -18.27 5.98 -0.28
CA LEU A 306 -19.70 5.63 -0.16
C LEU A 306 -20.10 4.44 -1.00
N VAL A 307 -19.66 4.34 -2.26
CA VAL A 307 -20.05 3.24 -3.14
C VAL A 307 -19.38 1.93 -2.76
N LEU A 308 -18.05 1.93 -2.66
CA LEU A 308 -17.31 0.68 -2.42
C LEU A 308 -17.49 0.14 -1.00
N LYS A 309 -17.86 0.99 -0.03
CA LYS A 309 -18.08 0.59 1.36
C LYS A 309 -19.55 0.59 1.77
N ALA A 310 -20.47 0.67 0.82
CA ALA A 310 -21.91 0.62 1.06
C ALA A 310 -22.34 -0.51 2.02
N PRO A 311 -21.89 -1.78 1.85
CA PRO A 311 -22.28 -2.86 2.78
C PRO A 311 -21.83 -2.60 4.21
N LYS A 312 -20.64 -2.00 4.37
CA LYS A 312 -20.08 -1.73 5.69
C LYS A 312 -20.83 -0.59 6.38
N ILE A 313 -21.16 0.47 5.65
CA ILE A 313 -21.93 1.58 6.19
C ILE A 313 -23.33 1.12 6.60
N LEU A 314 -24.02 0.36 5.76
CA LEU A 314 -25.35 -0.17 6.09
C LEU A 314 -25.34 -1.05 7.33
N LYS A 315 -24.26 -1.81 7.58
CA LYS A 315 -24.12 -2.56 8.83
C LYS A 315 -24.17 -1.63 10.05
N TYR A 316 -23.47 -0.49 10.02
CA TYR A 316 -23.45 0.46 11.14
C TYR A 316 -24.70 1.30 11.23
N THR A 317 -25.28 1.77 10.12
CA THR A 317 -26.54 2.52 10.14
C THR A 317 -27.68 1.67 10.69
N ASN A 318 -27.75 0.39 10.33
CA ASN A 318 -28.72 -0.56 10.88
C ASN A 318 -28.52 -0.82 12.37
N ALA A 319 -27.26 -1.03 12.79
CA ALA A 319 -26.93 -1.24 14.22
C ALA A 319 -27.29 -0.01 15.08
N LEU A 320 -27.09 1.18 14.54
CA LEU A 320 -27.40 2.46 15.17
C LEU A 320 -28.83 2.93 14.93
N LYS A 321 -29.65 2.17 14.19
CA LYS A 321 -31.03 2.49 13.79
C LYS A 321 -31.15 3.88 13.15
N LEU A 322 -30.20 4.23 12.26
CA LEU A 322 -30.20 5.48 11.52
C LEU A 322 -30.98 5.30 10.21
N ASP A 323 -32.00 6.08 10.03
CA ASP A 323 -32.80 6.16 8.79
C ASP A 323 -32.10 6.95 7.67
N GLY A 324 -32.62 6.85 6.43
CA GLY A 324 -32.19 7.66 5.28
C GLY A 324 -30.85 7.21 4.66
N TRP A 325 -30.41 5.98 4.95
CA TRP A 325 -29.20 5.37 4.35
C TRP A 325 -29.51 4.16 3.47
N ASP A 326 -30.79 3.77 3.33
CA ASP A 326 -31.23 2.58 2.59
C ASP A 326 -30.84 2.59 1.10
N TRP A 327 -30.65 3.78 0.53
CA TRP A 327 -30.18 3.97 -0.85
C TRP A 327 -28.84 3.32 -1.16
N LEU A 328 -28.00 3.09 -0.15
CA LEU A 328 -26.75 2.37 -0.32
C LEU A 328 -26.95 0.89 -0.72
N SER A 329 -28.15 0.32 -0.46
CA SER A 329 -28.47 -1.05 -0.86
C SER A 329 -28.44 -1.25 -2.39
N GLU A 330 -28.69 -0.20 -3.17
CA GLU A 330 -28.61 -0.24 -4.63
C GLU A 330 -27.22 -0.60 -5.14
N PHE A 331 -26.17 -0.20 -4.40
CA PHE A 331 -24.77 -0.50 -4.76
C PHE A 331 -24.31 -1.90 -4.34
N ILE A 332 -25.05 -2.60 -3.48
CA ILE A 332 -24.69 -3.93 -3.01
C ILE A 332 -25.00 -5.00 -4.06
N GLN A 333 -26.08 -4.85 -4.81
CA GLN A 333 -26.51 -5.83 -5.82
C GLN A 333 -25.57 -5.88 -7.01
N GLU A 334 -25.09 -4.72 -7.49
CA GLU A 334 -24.15 -4.64 -8.59
C GLU A 334 -22.77 -5.23 -8.26
N ASN A 335 -22.33 -5.14 -7.00
CA ASN A 335 -21.08 -5.76 -6.57
C ASN A 335 -21.13 -7.29 -6.43
N LYS A 336 -22.32 -7.90 -6.38
CA LYS A 336 -22.47 -9.36 -6.34
C LYS A 336 -22.30 -10.03 -7.71
N GLU A 337 -22.52 -9.29 -8.78
CA GLU A 337 -22.42 -9.78 -10.16
C GLU A 337 -21.04 -9.51 -10.80
N GLN A 338 -20.20 -8.68 -10.18
CA GLN A 338 -18.81 -8.56 -10.64
C GLN A 338 -18.09 -9.89 -10.44
N SER A 339 -17.90 -10.55 -11.57
CA SER A 339 -17.37 -11.89 -11.76
C SER A 339 -16.32 -12.31 -10.74
N LYS A 340 -16.48 -13.52 -10.20
CA LYS A 340 -15.51 -14.25 -9.38
C LYS A 340 -14.18 -14.54 -10.09
N VAL A 341 -14.04 -14.17 -11.36
CA VAL A 341 -12.85 -14.37 -12.17
C VAL A 341 -11.92 -13.17 -11.98
N ILE A 342 -10.75 -13.43 -11.46
CA ILE A 342 -9.71 -12.42 -11.26
C ILE A 342 -8.89 -12.36 -12.54
N GLU A 343 -9.04 -11.26 -13.29
CA GLU A 343 -8.34 -11.04 -14.56
C GLU A 343 -7.03 -10.25 -14.38
N PRO A 344 -6.03 -10.43 -15.27
CA PRO A 344 -4.81 -9.62 -15.28
C PRO A 344 -5.10 -8.12 -15.41
N SER A 345 -4.47 -7.29 -14.57
CA SER A 345 -4.66 -5.84 -14.58
C SER A 345 -3.41 -5.11 -15.05
N TYR A 346 -3.48 -4.48 -16.21
CA TYR A 346 -2.39 -3.70 -16.83
C TYR A 346 -2.32 -2.25 -16.33
N LYS A 347 -3.20 -1.82 -15.43
CA LYS A 347 -3.28 -0.43 -14.95
C LYS A 347 -1.99 0.09 -14.31
N PHE A 348 -1.22 -0.79 -13.66
CA PHE A 348 0.04 -0.38 -13.02
C PHE A 348 1.15 -0.07 -14.03
N LEU A 349 1.02 -0.50 -15.29
CA LEU A 349 1.98 -0.23 -16.37
C LEU A 349 1.74 1.11 -17.07
N GLY A 350 0.67 1.83 -16.74
CA GLY A 350 0.27 3.06 -17.45
C GLY A 350 1.26 4.22 -17.42
N ASP A 351 2.19 4.25 -16.44
CA ASP A 351 3.17 5.32 -16.26
C ASP A 351 4.58 4.75 -16.05
N VAL A 352 5.10 4.04 -17.04
CA VAL A 352 6.50 3.56 -17.01
C VAL A 352 7.43 4.75 -17.21
N LEU A 353 8.33 4.96 -16.27
CA LEU A 353 9.27 6.08 -16.25
C LEU A 353 10.71 5.59 -16.27
N ALA A 354 11.61 6.44 -16.77
CA ALA A 354 13.04 6.18 -16.76
C ALA A 354 13.56 5.80 -15.36
N GLY A 355 14.41 4.78 -15.30
CA GLY A 355 14.98 4.30 -14.04
C GLY A 355 14.00 3.57 -13.12
N ARG A 356 12.82 3.17 -13.62
CA ARG A 356 11.80 2.44 -12.85
C ARG A 356 11.40 1.17 -13.59
N PRO A 357 12.16 0.09 -13.45
CA PRO A 357 11.92 -1.13 -14.20
C PRO A 357 10.58 -1.77 -13.85
N ILE A 358 10.04 -2.50 -14.83
CA ILE A 358 8.96 -3.46 -14.65
C ILE A 358 9.61 -4.75 -14.18
N LEU A 359 9.09 -5.31 -13.09
CA LEU A 359 9.63 -6.48 -12.41
C LEU A 359 8.72 -7.72 -12.53
N GLY A 360 7.71 -7.64 -13.33
CA GLY A 360 6.79 -8.73 -13.61
C GLY A 360 5.56 -8.24 -14.35
N LEU A 361 5.08 -9.05 -15.28
CA LEU A 361 3.85 -8.81 -16.01
C LEU A 361 2.64 -9.31 -15.21
N PRO A 362 1.42 -8.83 -15.52
CA PRO A 362 0.21 -9.20 -14.80
C PRO A 362 -0.03 -10.70 -14.81
N MET A 363 -0.17 -11.31 -13.64
CA MET A 363 -0.47 -12.74 -13.42
C MET A 363 0.40 -13.72 -14.20
N GLN A 364 1.61 -13.32 -14.61
CA GLN A 364 2.50 -14.17 -15.41
C GLN A 364 3.68 -14.69 -14.58
N GLN A 365 4.10 -15.90 -14.88
CA GLN A 365 5.33 -16.47 -14.35
C GLN A 365 6.53 -15.59 -14.69
N GLY A 366 7.54 -15.57 -13.82
CA GLY A 366 8.67 -14.62 -13.90
C GLY A 366 8.49 -13.39 -13.01
N GLY A 367 7.27 -13.12 -12.52
CA GLY A 367 6.97 -12.13 -11.51
C GLY A 367 7.14 -12.65 -10.07
N MET A 368 6.50 -11.98 -9.14
CA MET A 368 6.50 -12.35 -7.72
C MET A 368 5.25 -13.16 -7.37
N ARG A 369 5.40 -14.23 -6.58
CA ARG A 369 4.28 -15.05 -6.11
C ARG A 369 3.61 -14.40 -4.92
N LEU A 370 2.29 -14.26 -4.97
CA LEU A 370 1.51 -13.69 -3.86
C LEU A 370 1.58 -14.56 -2.61
N ARG A 371 1.89 -13.92 -1.49
CA ARG A 371 1.79 -14.50 -0.16
C ARG A 371 1.18 -13.49 0.81
N TYR A 372 0.20 -13.91 1.58
CA TYR A 372 -0.38 -13.05 2.62
C TYR A 372 0.43 -13.09 3.90
N GLY A 373 0.70 -11.91 4.45
CA GLY A 373 1.40 -11.77 5.71
C GLY A 373 2.12 -10.44 5.83
N ARG A 374 2.93 -10.32 6.87
CA ARG A 374 3.70 -9.12 7.18
C ARG A 374 5.04 -9.49 7.80
N SER A 375 6.12 -8.85 7.37
CA SER A 375 7.42 -9.02 8.01
C SER A 375 7.48 -8.23 9.33
N ARG A 376 8.39 -8.63 10.23
CA ARG A 376 8.62 -7.92 11.49
C ARG A 376 9.17 -6.51 11.29
N LEU A 377 9.90 -6.29 10.20
CA LEU A 377 10.49 -5.00 9.85
C LEU A 377 9.52 -4.09 9.09
N GLY A 378 8.38 -4.62 8.66
CA GLY A 378 7.41 -3.90 7.87
C GLY A 378 6.29 -3.30 8.72
N GLY A 379 5.89 -2.06 8.40
CA GLY A 379 4.65 -1.45 8.88
C GLY A 379 3.41 -2.03 8.19
N LEU A 380 2.24 -1.45 8.44
CA LEU A 380 0.97 -1.91 7.85
C LEU A 380 0.89 -1.68 6.34
N ALA A 381 1.53 -0.62 5.83
CA ALA A 381 1.53 -0.24 4.42
C ALA A 381 2.82 -0.66 3.69
N THR A 382 3.43 -1.77 4.10
CA THR A 382 4.64 -2.30 3.49
C THR A 382 4.41 -3.65 2.87
N THR A 383 5.20 -3.95 1.84
CA THR A 383 5.34 -5.29 1.28
C THR A 383 6.74 -5.80 1.54
N SER A 384 6.92 -7.11 1.53
CA SER A 384 8.25 -7.66 1.76
C SER A 384 8.65 -8.66 0.69
N ILE A 385 9.94 -8.65 0.35
CA ILE A 385 10.58 -9.56 -0.57
C ILE A 385 11.83 -10.16 0.07
N HIS A 386 12.29 -11.28 -0.47
CA HIS A 386 13.51 -11.91 0.01
C HIS A 386 14.75 -11.08 -0.35
N PRO A 387 15.78 -10.93 0.52
CA PRO A 387 17.02 -10.22 0.20
C PRO A 387 17.72 -10.73 -1.07
N ALA A 388 17.70 -12.03 -1.32
CA ALA A 388 18.23 -12.62 -2.55
C ALA A 388 17.50 -12.11 -3.81
N THR A 389 16.21 -11.77 -3.74
CA THR A 389 15.48 -11.13 -4.83
C THR A 389 16.03 -9.73 -5.12
N MET A 390 16.33 -8.95 -4.07
CA MET A 390 16.98 -7.65 -4.22
C MET A 390 18.33 -7.78 -4.92
N ARG A 391 19.11 -8.81 -4.57
CA ARG A 391 20.41 -9.10 -5.18
C ARG A 391 20.27 -9.55 -6.63
N ALA A 392 19.36 -10.46 -6.94
CA ALA A 392 19.09 -10.91 -8.31
C ALA A 392 18.66 -9.78 -9.24
N LEU A 393 18.03 -8.76 -8.70
CA LEU A 393 17.65 -7.52 -9.41
C LEU A 393 18.73 -6.43 -9.35
N SER A 394 19.98 -6.79 -9.02
CA SER A 394 21.14 -5.88 -9.01
C SER A 394 20.92 -4.60 -8.20
N GLY A 395 20.18 -4.67 -7.12
CA GLY A 395 19.91 -3.53 -6.25
C GLY A 395 18.94 -2.49 -6.81
N PHE A 396 18.22 -2.75 -7.89
CA PHE A 396 17.10 -1.90 -8.33
C PHE A 396 16.00 -1.86 -7.27
N LEU A 397 15.81 -2.94 -6.52
CA LEU A 397 14.99 -2.96 -5.31
C LEU A 397 15.87 -3.04 -4.08
N ILE A 398 15.74 -2.06 -3.22
CA ILE A 398 16.36 -2.02 -1.89
C ILE A 398 15.29 -1.71 -0.85
N THR A 399 15.61 -1.92 0.42
CA THR A 399 14.72 -1.51 1.52
C THR A 399 14.34 -0.04 1.39
N GLY A 400 13.06 0.26 1.49
CA GLY A 400 12.53 1.62 1.35
C GLY A 400 12.12 1.99 -0.08
N THR A 401 12.39 1.15 -1.09
CA THR A 401 11.94 1.40 -2.46
C THR A 401 10.42 1.37 -2.53
N GLN A 402 9.81 2.36 -3.15
CA GLN A 402 8.38 2.32 -3.48
C GLN A 402 8.13 1.42 -4.69
N MET A 403 7.20 0.51 -4.55
CA MET A 403 6.72 -0.37 -5.60
C MET A 403 5.23 -0.18 -5.83
N LYS A 404 4.82 -0.21 -7.08
CA LYS A 404 3.42 -0.30 -7.47
C LYS A 404 3.16 -1.69 -8.03
N TYR A 405 2.26 -2.41 -7.38
CA TYR A 405 1.88 -3.75 -7.78
C TYR A 405 0.57 -3.75 -8.56
N GLU A 406 0.42 -4.73 -9.42
CA GLU A 406 -0.84 -5.03 -10.08
C GLU A 406 -1.99 -5.14 -9.07
N ARG A 407 -1.72 -5.84 -7.97
CA ARG A 407 -2.66 -6.13 -6.88
C ARG A 407 -2.02 -5.85 -5.53
N PRO A 408 -2.69 -5.20 -4.65
CA PRO A 408 -4.07 -4.65 -4.72
C PRO A 408 -4.18 -3.33 -5.51
N GLY A 409 -3.18 -2.92 -6.29
CA GLY A 409 -3.19 -1.70 -7.11
C GLY A 409 -2.63 -0.46 -6.41
N LYS A 410 -2.15 -0.60 -5.17
CA LYS A 410 -1.57 0.47 -4.35
C LYS A 410 -0.03 0.47 -4.43
N ALA A 411 0.57 1.63 -4.28
CA ALA A 411 2.02 1.73 -4.07
C ALA A 411 2.34 1.44 -2.59
N THR A 412 3.37 0.63 -2.36
CA THR A 412 3.85 0.26 -1.02
C THR A 412 5.36 0.38 -0.95
N VAL A 413 5.89 0.40 0.25
CA VAL A 413 7.32 0.42 0.52
C VAL A 413 7.83 -1.01 0.71
N VAL A 414 8.96 -1.34 0.09
CA VAL A 414 9.60 -2.67 0.17
C VAL A 414 10.43 -2.79 1.44
N THR A 415 10.26 -3.91 2.14
CA THR A 415 11.08 -4.33 3.29
C THR A 415 11.64 -5.73 3.08
N PRO A 416 12.79 -6.10 3.68
CA PRO A 416 13.33 -7.44 3.56
C PRO A 416 12.56 -8.44 4.43
N CYS A 417 12.50 -9.71 3.96
CA CYS A 417 12.00 -10.84 4.73
C CYS A 417 12.73 -12.13 4.30
N GLU A 418 13.54 -12.69 5.19
CA GLU A 418 14.35 -13.89 4.92
C GLU A 418 13.56 -15.21 5.04
N THR A 419 12.36 -15.17 5.63
CA THR A 419 11.56 -16.38 5.91
C THR A 419 10.59 -16.75 4.79
N ILE A 420 10.58 -16.00 3.70
CA ILE A 420 9.81 -16.28 2.48
C ILE A 420 10.74 -16.82 1.39
N ASP A 421 10.14 -17.36 0.33
CA ASP A 421 10.92 -17.89 -0.79
C ASP A 421 11.67 -16.80 -1.56
N GLY A 422 12.97 -17.03 -1.76
CA GLY A 422 13.81 -16.23 -2.68
C GLY A 422 13.56 -16.54 -4.15
N PRO A 423 14.31 -15.91 -5.07
CA PRO A 423 14.14 -16.09 -6.51
C PRO A 423 14.59 -17.49 -6.95
N TYR A 424 13.91 -18.02 -7.97
CA TYR A 424 14.35 -19.24 -8.66
C TYR A 424 15.00 -18.84 -9.98
N VAL A 425 16.27 -19.17 -10.13
CA VAL A 425 17.11 -18.73 -11.23
C VAL A 425 17.68 -19.90 -12.02
N GLU A 426 17.82 -19.71 -13.33
CA GLU A 426 18.56 -20.54 -14.26
C GLU A 426 19.92 -19.91 -14.50
N PHE A 427 20.97 -20.69 -14.35
CA PHE A 427 22.35 -20.28 -14.63
C PHE A 427 22.74 -20.55 -16.11
N LYS A 428 23.82 -19.92 -16.55
CA LYS A 428 24.31 -20.06 -17.93
C LYS A 428 24.68 -21.49 -18.33
N ASP A 429 25.02 -22.35 -17.37
CA ASP A 429 25.33 -23.76 -17.56
C ASP A 429 24.06 -24.65 -17.63
N GLY A 430 22.87 -24.08 -17.56
CA GLY A 430 21.60 -24.80 -17.55
C GLY A 430 21.21 -25.38 -16.20
N THR A 431 22.03 -25.20 -15.16
CA THR A 431 21.59 -25.53 -13.80
C THR A 431 20.57 -24.52 -13.31
N ALA A 432 19.67 -24.93 -12.43
CA ALA A 432 18.68 -24.00 -11.89
C ALA A 432 18.32 -24.36 -10.45
N ARG A 433 18.16 -23.33 -9.62
CA ARG A 433 17.79 -23.51 -8.22
C ARG A 433 17.19 -22.26 -7.60
N ARG A 434 16.51 -22.46 -6.49
CA ARG A 434 16.11 -21.36 -5.62
C ARG A 434 17.32 -20.83 -4.86
N ILE A 435 17.42 -19.53 -4.77
CA ILE A 435 18.45 -18.85 -3.98
C ILE A 435 17.91 -18.64 -2.57
N LEU A 436 18.58 -19.24 -1.60
CA LEU A 436 18.19 -19.20 -0.19
C LEU A 436 18.89 -18.08 0.60
N ASN A 437 20.05 -17.65 0.09
CA ASN A 437 20.83 -16.58 0.71
C ASN A 437 21.33 -15.62 -0.38
N GLU A 438 21.28 -14.33 -0.10
CA GLU A 438 21.77 -13.30 -1.02
C GLU A 438 23.24 -13.44 -1.37
N THR A 439 24.06 -14.01 -0.49
CA THR A 439 25.49 -14.24 -0.73
C THR A 439 25.79 -15.29 -1.80
N GLU A 440 24.79 -16.09 -2.19
CA GLU A 440 24.93 -17.07 -3.29
C GLU A 440 25.00 -16.39 -4.67
N LEU A 441 24.61 -15.13 -4.76
CA LEU A 441 24.70 -14.35 -5.98
C LEU A 441 25.80 -13.29 -5.87
N PRO A 442 26.58 -13.10 -6.94
CA PRO A 442 27.61 -12.05 -6.95
C PRO A 442 26.98 -10.66 -6.89
N ILE A 443 27.79 -9.68 -6.50
CA ILE A 443 27.46 -8.26 -6.69
C ILE A 443 27.80 -7.94 -8.14
N GLY A 444 26.81 -7.47 -8.92
CA GLY A 444 27.05 -7.17 -10.33
C GLY A 444 25.81 -6.66 -11.04
N ILE A 445 25.98 -6.32 -12.31
CA ILE A 445 24.93 -5.84 -13.20
C ILE A 445 24.58 -6.96 -14.20
N PRO A 446 23.30 -7.21 -14.51
CA PRO A 446 22.88 -8.31 -15.40
C PRO A 446 23.47 -8.27 -16.81
N ILE A 447 23.95 -7.12 -17.25
CA ILE A 447 24.61 -6.93 -18.56
C ILE A 447 26.09 -7.30 -18.57
N ASP A 448 26.69 -7.60 -17.41
CA ASP A 448 28.07 -8.09 -17.36
C ASP A 448 28.18 -9.50 -17.96
N ALA A 449 29.19 -9.71 -18.78
CA ALA A 449 29.46 -11.03 -19.35
C ALA A 449 29.70 -12.12 -18.27
N GLU A 450 30.14 -11.70 -17.09
CA GLU A 450 30.37 -12.56 -15.93
C GLU A 450 29.13 -12.85 -15.11
N TRP A 451 28.00 -12.16 -15.37
CA TRP A 451 26.75 -12.40 -14.62
C TRP A 451 26.28 -13.83 -14.82
N PRO A 452 26.15 -14.64 -13.76
CA PRO A 452 25.95 -16.07 -13.90
C PRO A 452 24.52 -16.47 -14.26
N ILE A 453 23.54 -15.60 -14.03
CA ILE A 453 22.13 -15.88 -14.25
C ILE A 453 21.80 -15.70 -15.73
N ARG A 454 21.17 -16.72 -16.32
CA ARG A 454 20.60 -16.68 -17.66
C ARG A 454 19.17 -16.20 -17.66
N ASN A 455 18.33 -16.79 -16.78
CA ASN A 455 16.92 -16.42 -16.63
C ASN A 455 16.50 -16.40 -15.17
N VAL A 456 15.52 -15.55 -14.86
CA VAL A 456 14.79 -15.57 -13.59
C VAL A 456 13.38 -16.08 -13.88
N TRP A 457 13.09 -17.30 -13.48
CA TRP A 457 11.80 -17.96 -13.70
C TRP A 457 10.75 -17.54 -12.66
N ASP A 458 11.19 -17.10 -11.49
CA ASP A 458 10.38 -16.72 -10.36
C ASP A 458 11.19 -15.73 -9.48
N LEU A 459 10.66 -14.57 -9.23
CA LEU A 459 11.29 -13.55 -8.35
C LEU A 459 11.14 -13.89 -6.86
N GLY A 460 10.52 -15.01 -6.53
CA GLY A 460 10.22 -15.40 -5.17
C GLY A 460 8.86 -14.89 -4.70
N GLU A 461 8.65 -14.97 -3.39
CA GLU A 461 7.39 -14.55 -2.77
C GLU A 461 7.35 -13.05 -2.53
N LEU A 462 6.16 -12.47 -2.73
CA LEU A 462 5.81 -11.11 -2.35
C LEU A 462 4.83 -11.17 -1.18
N LEU A 463 5.28 -10.75 -0.03
CA LEU A 463 4.48 -10.74 1.20
C LEU A 463 3.67 -9.44 1.26
N ILE A 464 2.35 -9.56 1.20
CA ILE A 464 1.40 -8.43 1.25
C ILE A 464 0.42 -8.66 2.41
N PRO A 465 0.17 -7.67 3.28
CA PRO A 465 -0.88 -7.76 4.28
C PRO A 465 -2.26 -7.93 3.63
N VAL A 466 -3.06 -8.88 4.12
CA VAL A 466 -4.43 -9.09 3.61
C VAL A 466 -5.30 -7.84 3.72
N GLY A 467 -5.04 -6.99 4.71
CA GLY A 467 -5.71 -5.70 4.89
C GLY A 467 -5.58 -4.77 3.69
N GLU A 468 -4.46 -4.82 2.95
CA GLU A 468 -4.26 -4.02 1.75
C GLU A 468 -5.28 -4.35 0.64
N PHE A 469 -5.66 -5.64 0.52
CA PHE A 469 -6.71 -6.05 -0.43
C PHE A 469 -8.09 -5.56 0.02
N ILE A 470 -8.39 -5.69 1.31
CA ILE A 470 -9.67 -5.27 1.89
C ILE A 470 -9.84 -3.75 1.79
N GLU A 471 -8.81 -2.98 2.15
CA GLU A 471 -8.83 -1.52 2.08
C GLU A 471 -9.01 -0.99 0.65
N ASN A 472 -8.43 -1.68 -0.32
CA ASN A 472 -8.54 -1.30 -1.74
C ASN A 472 -9.76 -1.93 -2.44
N ASN A 473 -10.66 -2.58 -1.71
CA ASN A 473 -11.83 -3.29 -2.24
C ASN A 473 -11.48 -4.31 -3.32
N HIS A 474 -10.28 -4.86 -3.24
CA HIS A 474 -9.85 -5.91 -4.16
C HIS A 474 -10.34 -7.27 -3.65
N PRO A 475 -10.86 -8.14 -4.52
CA PRO A 475 -11.23 -9.49 -4.11
C PRO A 475 -10.02 -10.25 -3.54
N ILE A 476 -10.26 -11.02 -2.49
CA ILE A 476 -9.22 -11.87 -1.90
C ILE A 476 -8.93 -13.02 -2.84
N ILE A 477 -7.68 -13.13 -3.26
CA ILE A 477 -7.17 -14.26 -4.04
C ILE A 477 -6.95 -15.44 -3.08
N PRO A 478 -7.24 -16.69 -3.47
CA PRO A 478 -6.94 -17.84 -2.63
C PRO A 478 -5.47 -17.82 -2.16
N SER A 479 -5.27 -18.05 -0.87
CA SER A 479 -3.93 -18.09 -0.29
C SER A 479 -3.18 -19.33 -0.71
N PRO A 480 -1.87 -19.26 -1.03
CA PRO A 480 -1.05 -20.44 -1.17
C PRO A 480 -0.97 -21.21 0.16
N TYR A 481 -0.82 -22.52 0.09
CA TYR A 481 -0.55 -23.33 1.26
C TYR A 481 0.93 -23.24 1.63
N VAL A 482 1.22 -22.73 2.83
CA VAL A 482 2.57 -22.38 3.27
C VAL A 482 2.94 -23.09 4.56
N SER A 483 4.24 -23.17 4.87
CA SER A 483 4.78 -23.88 6.03
C SER A 483 4.22 -23.39 7.37
N GLU A 484 3.90 -22.09 7.50
CA GLU A 484 3.30 -21.53 8.71
C GLU A 484 1.87 -22.04 8.95
N TRP A 485 1.13 -22.30 7.88
CA TRP A 485 -0.21 -22.95 8.01
C TRP A 485 -0.06 -24.42 8.38
N HIS A 486 0.88 -25.11 7.73
CA HIS A 486 1.15 -26.51 8.05
C HIS A 486 1.57 -26.68 9.52
N LYS A 487 2.44 -25.79 10.05
CA LYS A 487 2.86 -25.78 11.47
C LYS A 487 1.70 -25.66 12.46
N LYS A 488 0.59 -25.04 12.06
CA LYS A 488 -0.59 -24.89 12.95
C LYS A 488 -1.47 -26.13 13.05
N ILE A 489 -1.39 -27.02 12.06
CA ILE A 489 -2.24 -28.23 12.02
C ILE A 489 -1.48 -29.49 12.44
N VAL A 490 -0.15 -29.46 12.45
CA VAL A 490 0.67 -30.60 12.89
C VAL A 490 1.12 -30.41 14.34
N LYS A 491 1.12 -31.51 15.12
CA LYS A 491 1.67 -31.49 16.49
C LYS A 491 3.20 -31.29 16.48
N LYS A 492 3.88 -31.88 15.50
CA LYS A 492 5.31 -31.80 15.28
C LYS A 492 5.60 -31.65 13.81
N TYR A 493 6.43 -30.68 13.45
CA TYR A 493 6.80 -30.48 12.05
C TYR A 493 7.65 -31.65 11.54
N PRO A 494 7.34 -32.22 10.34
CA PRO A 494 8.09 -33.35 9.81
C PRO A 494 9.53 -32.97 9.50
N LYS A 495 10.47 -33.89 9.77
CA LYS A 495 11.91 -33.68 9.51
C LYS A 495 12.34 -34.09 8.12
N ASN A 496 11.55 -34.94 7.47
CA ASN A 496 11.84 -35.48 6.14
C ASN A 496 10.52 -35.89 5.45
N PHE A 497 10.62 -36.22 4.18
CA PHE A 497 9.46 -36.61 3.36
C PHE A 497 8.71 -37.83 3.92
N LEU A 498 9.42 -38.82 4.49
CA LEU A 498 8.77 -40.01 5.00
C LEU A 498 7.92 -39.72 6.24
N GLU A 499 8.42 -38.86 7.14
CA GLU A 499 7.61 -38.40 8.29
C GLU A 499 6.40 -37.60 7.82
N ALA A 500 6.56 -36.72 6.82
CA ALA A 500 5.46 -35.95 6.24
C ALA A 500 4.44 -36.86 5.56
N LEU A 501 4.87 -37.88 4.84
CA LEU A 501 4.02 -38.85 4.17
C LEU A 501 3.20 -39.68 5.18
N ASN A 502 3.84 -40.15 6.26
CA ASN A 502 3.15 -40.89 7.31
C ASN A 502 2.12 -39.99 8.02
N GLN A 503 2.48 -38.74 8.37
CA GLN A 503 1.51 -37.81 8.96
C GLN A 503 0.33 -37.54 8.02
N SER A 504 0.58 -37.40 6.73
CA SER A 504 -0.46 -37.15 5.75
C SER A 504 -1.43 -38.31 5.62
N ARG A 505 -0.93 -39.57 5.59
CA ARG A 505 -1.73 -40.78 5.46
C ARG A 505 -2.48 -41.14 6.76
N GLU A 506 -1.81 -41.05 7.90
CA GLU A 506 -2.36 -41.50 9.18
C GLU A 506 -3.32 -40.48 9.80
N ASN A 507 -3.04 -39.19 9.66
CA ASN A 507 -3.77 -38.10 10.31
C ASN A 507 -4.63 -37.27 9.35
N ASN A 508 -4.68 -37.64 8.08
CA ASN A 508 -5.37 -36.88 7.01
C ASN A 508 -4.98 -35.41 6.98
N ILE A 509 -3.68 -35.15 7.15
CA ILE A 509 -3.08 -33.81 7.10
C ILE A 509 -2.49 -33.58 5.69
N PRO A 510 -2.72 -32.44 5.05
CA PRO A 510 -2.11 -32.19 3.74
C PRO A 510 -0.59 -32.30 3.80
N MET A 511 0.03 -32.78 2.70
CA MET A 511 1.49 -32.86 2.58
C MET A 511 2.16 -31.51 2.89
N ALA A 512 3.28 -31.55 3.59
CA ALA A 512 4.04 -30.34 3.91
C ALA A 512 4.54 -29.65 2.62
N PRO A 513 4.38 -28.32 2.51
CA PRO A 513 4.53 -27.59 1.24
C PRO A 513 5.94 -27.63 0.65
N GLU A 514 6.98 -27.87 1.45
CA GLU A 514 8.38 -28.02 0.96
C GLU A 514 8.58 -29.24 0.07
N TYR A 515 7.74 -30.27 0.17
CA TYR A 515 7.80 -31.48 -0.67
C TYR A 515 6.96 -31.37 -1.95
N VAL A 516 6.19 -30.31 -2.10
CA VAL A 516 5.28 -30.09 -3.24
C VAL A 516 5.90 -29.06 -4.20
N ALA A 517 6.13 -29.48 -5.45
CA ALA A 517 6.54 -28.53 -6.50
C ALA A 517 5.35 -27.67 -6.97
N HIS A 518 5.62 -26.65 -7.78
CA HIS A 518 4.60 -25.73 -8.27
C HIS A 518 3.80 -26.31 -9.44
N PHE A 519 3.19 -27.46 -9.25
CA PHE A 519 2.53 -28.24 -10.31
C PHE A 519 1.42 -27.50 -11.06
N SER A 520 0.75 -26.53 -10.44
CA SER A 520 -0.30 -25.71 -11.07
C SER A 520 0.20 -24.78 -12.18
N LEU A 521 1.52 -24.62 -12.34
CA LEU A 521 2.12 -23.74 -13.35
C LEU A 521 2.33 -24.39 -14.72
N VAL A 522 2.01 -25.65 -14.86
CA VAL A 522 2.16 -26.41 -16.09
C VAL A 522 0.90 -27.26 -16.35
N SER A 523 0.71 -27.69 -17.59
CA SER A 523 -0.40 -28.56 -17.94
C SER A 523 -0.23 -29.98 -17.34
N ALA A 524 -1.33 -30.71 -17.23
CA ALA A 524 -1.31 -32.12 -16.85
C ALA A 524 -0.46 -32.96 -17.83
N SER A 525 -0.53 -32.63 -19.12
CA SER A 525 0.27 -33.29 -20.18
C SER A 525 1.77 -33.04 -19.98
N ASP A 526 2.20 -31.82 -19.60
CA ASP A 526 3.61 -31.54 -19.30
C ASP A 526 4.12 -32.39 -18.15
N ILE A 527 3.35 -32.53 -17.06
CA ILE A 527 3.72 -33.40 -15.94
C ILE A 527 3.82 -34.86 -16.35
N LYS A 528 2.87 -35.35 -17.16
CA LYS A 528 2.93 -36.71 -17.66
C LYS A 528 4.17 -36.93 -18.51
N ILE A 529 4.47 -36.04 -19.46
CA ILE A 529 5.66 -36.08 -20.29
C ILE A 529 6.91 -36.10 -19.41
N LEU A 530 7.00 -35.24 -18.40
CA LEU A 530 8.12 -35.24 -17.47
C LEU A 530 8.26 -36.58 -16.75
N LEU A 531 7.17 -37.13 -16.16
CA LEU A 531 7.19 -38.39 -15.45
C LEU A 531 7.53 -39.59 -16.35
N ASP A 532 7.14 -39.57 -17.63
CA ASP A 532 7.41 -40.65 -18.57
C ASP A 532 8.89 -40.68 -19.03
N ASN A 533 9.58 -39.55 -18.99
CA ASN A 533 10.92 -39.37 -19.53
C ASN A 533 12.05 -39.25 -18.49
N ILE A 534 11.74 -39.04 -17.21
CA ILE A 534 12.77 -39.05 -16.17
C ILE A 534 13.21 -40.47 -15.81
N LYS A 535 14.49 -40.61 -15.42
CA LYS A 535 15.05 -41.88 -14.92
C LYS A 535 15.44 -41.69 -13.47
N ILE A 536 14.70 -42.36 -12.59
CA ILE A 536 14.85 -42.20 -11.13
C ILE A 536 16.01 -43.02 -10.59
N ASP A 537 16.86 -42.39 -9.77
CA ASP A 537 17.82 -43.04 -8.88
C ASP A 537 17.32 -42.88 -7.41
N LEU A 538 16.54 -43.87 -6.98
CA LEU A 538 15.97 -43.86 -5.63
C LEU A 538 17.05 -43.92 -4.52
N SER A 539 18.23 -44.47 -4.84
CA SER A 539 19.30 -44.56 -3.84
C SER A 539 19.89 -43.19 -3.49
N LYS A 540 19.80 -42.24 -4.40
CA LYS A 540 20.29 -40.86 -4.24
C LYS A 540 19.14 -39.83 -4.06
N GLY A 541 17.89 -40.23 -4.23
CA GLY A 541 16.76 -39.30 -4.18
C GLY A 541 16.77 -38.26 -5.28
N VAL A 542 17.26 -38.62 -6.47
CA VAL A 542 17.37 -37.75 -7.65
C VAL A 542 16.78 -38.44 -8.88
N ALA A 543 16.50 -37.69 -9.94
CA ALA A 543 16.15 -38.27 -11.25
C ALA A 543 16.90 -37.57 -12.38
N ASN A 544 17.43 -38.33 -13.31
CA ASN A 544 18.01 -37.78 -14.54
C ASN A 544 16.88 -37.26 -15.44
N ILE A 545 17.10 -36.13 -16.06
CA ILE A 545 16.14 -35.45 -16.93
C ILE A 545 16.81 -35.09 -18.26
N PRO A 546 16.21 -35.46 -19.42
CA PRO A 546 16.69 -34.98 -20.70
C PRO A 546 16.58 -33.46 -20.85
N GLU A 547 17.53 -32.87 -21.60
CA GLU A 547 17.63 -31.41 -21.78
C GLU A 547 16.32 -30.77 -22.32
N GLU A 548 15.66 -31.48 -23.24
CA GLU A 548 14.40 -31.04 -23.87
C GLU A 548 13.23 -30.80 -22.87
N TYR A 549 13.29 -31.42 -21.69
CA TYR A 549 12.24 -31.27 -20.63
C TYR A 549 12.64 -30.36 -19.47
N LEU A 550 13.80 -29.74 -19.49
CA LEU A 550 14.29 -28.84 -18.44
C LEU A 550 13.35 -27.67 -18.20
N SER A 551 12.74 -27.15 -19.28
CA SER A 551 11.79 -26.03 -19.16
C SER A 551 10.58 -26.35 -18.26
N ILE A 552 10.15 -27.62 -18.22
CA ILE A 552 9.07 -28.06 -17.33
C ILE A 552 9.55 -28.01 -15.86
N ALA A 553 10.76 -28.55 -15.60
CA ALA A 553 11.35 -28.51 -14.27
C ALA A 553 11.55 -27.07 -13.76
N TYR A 554 12.00 -26.15 -14.62
CA TYR A 554 12.15 -24.73 -14.28
C TYR A 554 10.82 -24.07 -13.94
N LYS A 555 9.77 -24.30 -14.74
CA LYS A 555 8.42 -23.75 -14.50
C LYS A 555 7.85 -24.18 -13.15
N ILE A 556 8.06 -25.42 -12.75
CA ILE A 556 7.56 -25.93 -11.46
C ILE A 556 8.54 -25.75 -10.30
N ASN A 557 9.63 -25.00 -10.51
CA ASN A 557 10.64 -24.64 -9.51
C ASN A 557 11.30 -25.86 -8.83
N ILE A 558 11.64 -26.88 -9.58
CA ILE A 558 12.43 -28.01 -9.13
C ILE A 558 13.90 -27.74 -9.41
N ASN A 559 14.77 -27.98 -8.44
CA ASN A 559 16.21 -27.76 -8.64
C ASN A 559 16.79 -28.69 -9.70
N VAL A 560 17.61 -28.13 -10.58
CA VAL A 560 18.30 -28.82 -11.67
C VAL A 560 19.82 -28.72 -11.47
N GLY A 561 20.50 -29.85 -11.43
CA GLY A 561 21.95 -29.95 -11.39
C GLY A 561 22.51 -30.51 -12.70
N LEU A 562 23.80 -30.32 -12.92
CA LEU A 562 24.54 -30.85 -14.06
C LEU A 562 25.75 -31.64 -13.55
N LYS A 563 25.89 -32.87 -14.02
CA LYS A 563 27.04 -33.72 -13.71
C LYS A 563 27.38 -34.58 -14.94
N ASP A 564 28.65 -34.57 -15.34
CA ASP A 564 29.15 -35.37 -16.47
C ASP A 564 28.29 -35.17 -17.76
N ASN A 565 27.92 -33.91 -18.06
CA ASN A 565 27.03 -33.52 -19.14
C ASN A 565 25.59 -34.09 -19.06
N ASN A 566 25.16 -34.60 -17.90
CA ASN A 566 23.81 -35.08 -17.69
C ASN A 566 23.08 -34.22 -16.69
N TYR A 567 21.90 -33.74 -17.04
CA TYR A 567 21.05 -33.01 -16.11
C TYR A 567 20.30 -33.93 -15.19
N PHE A 568 20.12 -33.51 -13.94
CA PHE A 568 19.34 -34.24 -12.95
C PHE A 568 18.53 -33.27 -12.08
N ILE A 569 17.36 -33.68 -11.65
CA ILE A 569 16.50 -32.97 -10.70
C ILE A 569 16.72 -33.51 -9.30
N TYR A 570 16.70 -32.60 -8.29
CA TYR A 570 17.00 -32.92 -6.90
C TYR A 570 16.31 -31.99 -5.90
N GLY A 571 16.42 -32.36 -4.60
CA GLY A 571 15.90 -31.58 -3.47
C GLY A 571 14.49 -32.01 -3.04
N ASP A 572 14.00 -31.40 -1.99
CA ASP A 572 12.75 -31.80 -1.32
C ASP A 572 11.52 -31.70 -2.23
N LYS A 573 11.46 -30.71 -3.10
CA LYS A 573 10.31 -30.47 -3.99
C LYS A 573 10.03 -31.57 -5.01
N ILE A 574 11.00 -32.44 -5.29
CA ILE A 574 10.77 -33.58 -6.19
C ILE A 574 10.12 -34.79 -5.49
N SER A 575 10.03 -34.78 -4.14
CA SER A 575 9.61 -35.95 -3.34
C SER A 575 8.23 -36.49 -3.73
N VAL A 576 7.25 -35.59 -3.92
CA VAL A 576 5.91 -36.00 -4.36
C VAL A 576 5.96 -36.55 -5.79
N LEU A 577 6.75 -35.94 -6.69
CA LEU A 577 6.90 -36.40 -8.07
C LEU A 577 7.50 -37.81 -8.12
N LEU A 578 8.53 -38.08 -7.32
CA LEU A 578 9.15 -39.43 -7.22
C LEU A 578 8.17 -40.46 -6.63
N ASN A 579 7.37 -40.04 -5.65
CA ASN A 579 6.40 -40.93 -5.00
C ASN A 579 5.29 -41.41 -5.94
N VAL A 580 4.84 -40.53 -6.85
CA VAL A 580 3.77 -40.88 -7.80
C VAL A 580 4.26 -41.53 -9.10
N TYR A 581 5.57 -41.64 -9.31
CA TYR A 581 6.17 -42.11 -10.57
C TYR A 581 5.63 -43.48 -11.00
N SER A 582 5.61 -44.47 -10.12
CA SER A 582 5.10 -45.81 -10.43
C SER A 582 3.60 -45.78 -10.74
N LYS A 583 2.84 -44.95 -10.08
CA LYS A 583 1.38 -44.79 -10.28
C LYS A 583 1.09 -44.14 -11.63
N ASN A 584 1.94 -43.16 -12.06
CA ASN A 584 1.86 -42.59 -13.40
C ASN A 584 1.99 -43.64 -14.50
N LYS A 585 2.93 -44.60 -14.37
CA LYS A 585 3.13 -45.67 -15.36
C LYS A 585 1.90 -46.61 -15.47
N LEU A 586 1.10 -46.72 -14.44
CA LEU A 586 -0.12 -47.53 -14.39
C LEU A 586 -1.38 -46.74 -14.80
N PHE A 587 -1.25 -45.44 -14.99
CA PHE A 587 -2.37 -44.58 -15.32
C PHE A 587 -2.76 -44.67 -16.80
N ASN A 588 -4.00 -45.18 -17.02
CA ASN A 588 -4.55 -45.37 -18.39
C ASN A 588 -5.67 -44.37 -18.73
N GLY A 589 -5.88 -43.34 -17.92
CA GLY A 589 -6.90 -42.29 -18.16
C GLY A 589 -6.41 -41.23 -19.17
N MET A 590 -7.36 -40.44 -19.68
CA MET A 590 -7.08 -39.29 -20.53
C MET A 590 -6.57 -38.12 -19.64
N VAL A 591 -5.35 -37.67 -19.90
CA VAL A 591 -4.68 -36.63 -19.09
C VAL A 591 -5.25 -35.25 -19.37
N GLU A 592 -5.74 -35.03 -20.58
CA GLU A 592 -6.36 -33.77 -21.02
C GLU A 592 -7.65 -33.41 -20.30
N THR A 593 -8.19 -34.33 -19.50
CA THR A 593 -9.38 -34.06 -18.66
C THR A 593 -9.07 -33.24 -17.43
N TYR A 594 -7.80 -33.17 -17.02
CA TYR A 594 -7.36 -32.41 -15.85
C TYR A 594 -7.03 -30.97 -16.23
N GLN A 595 -7.41 -30.04 -15.37
CA GLN A 595 -7.26 -28.60 -15.59
C GLN A 595 -5.78 -28.18 -15.66
N ASP A 596 -4.95 -28.74 -14.77
CA ASP A 596 -3.52 -28.45 -14.68
C ASP A 596 -2.73 -29.63 -14.08
N GLY A 597 -1.41 -29.46 -13.97
CA GLY A 597 -0.52 -30.50 -13.43
C GLY A 597 -0.76 -30.77 -11.93
N PHE A 598 -1.28 -29.80 -11.17
CA PHE A 598 -1.60 -30.00 -9.76
C PHE A 598 -2.79 -30.96 -9.57
N GLU A 599 -3.85 -30.79 -10.36
CA GLU A 599 -5.00 -31.70 -10.36
C GLU A 599 -4.60 -33.12 -10.76
N TYR A 600 -3.75 -33.23 -11.79
CA TYR A 600 -3.23 -34.55 -12.21
C TYR A 600 -2.41 -35.23 -11.12
N ILE A 601 -1.44 -34.54 -10.49
CA ILE A 601 -0.63 -35.09 -9.40
C ILE A 601 -1.51 -35.45 -8.20
N SER A 602 -2.48 -34.59 -7.84
CA SER A 602 -3.43 -34.85 -6.75
C SER A 602 -4.18 -36.17 -6.96
N ARG A 603 -4.56 -36.49 -8.21
CA ARG A 603 -5.21 -37.76 -8.57
C ARG A 603 -4.31 -38.98 -8.39
N LEU A 604 -3.02 -38.82 -8.63
CA LEU A 604 -2.03 -39.91 -8.45
C LEU A 604 -1.64 -40.12 -6.99
N CYS A 605 -1.81 -39.11 -6.11
CA CYS A 605 -1.55 -39.23 -4.69
C CYS A 605 -2.63 -40.02 -3.99
N ASP A 606 -2.25 -40.81 -2.95
CA ASP A 606 -3.14 -41.44 -1.98
C ASP A 606 -3.22 -40.67 -0.66
N TYR A 607 -2.81 -39.40 -0.70
CA TYR A 607 -2.84 -38.45 0.39
C TYR A 607 -3.15 -37.04 -0.18
N GLU A 608 -3.59 -36.14 0.69
CA GLU A 608 -3.93 -34.77 0.30
C GLU A 608 -2.67 -33.96 0.01
N ILE A 609 -2.65 -33.24 -1.11
CA ILE A 609 -1.71 -32.15 -1.40
C ILE A 609 -2.50 -30.84 -1.55
N LYS A 610 -1.90 -29.72 -1.17
CA LYS A 610 -2.49 -28.38 -1.37
C LYS A 610 -1.64 -27.53 -2.27
N CYS A 611 -2.29 -26.70 -3.06
CA CYS A 611 -1.61 -25.80 -3.98
C CYS A 611 -0.82 -24.74 -3.18
N ASN A 612 0.49 -24.68 -3.48
CA ASN A 612 1.43 -23.72 -2.86
C ASN A 612 1.75 -22.52 -3.75
N VAL A 613 1.08 -22.40 -4.91
CA VAL A 613 1.15 -21.24 -5.80
C VAL A 613 -0.24 -20.92 -6.33
N THR A 614 -0.77 -19.75 -6.02
CA THR A 614 -2.13 -19.36 -6.44
C THR A 614 -2.17 -18.23 -7.46
N SER A 615 -1.21 -17.32 -7.41
CA SER A 615 -1.13 -16.21 -8.35
C SER A 615 0.25 -15.57 -8.35
N PHE A 616 0.66 -15.09 -9.52
CA PHE A 616 1.73 -14.11 -9.65
C PHE A 616 1.17 -12.70 -9.59
N VAL A 617 1.99 -11.77 -9.16
CA VAL A 617 1.66 -10.35 -9.08
C VAL A 617 2.67 -9.57 -9.89
N GLY A 618 2.20 -8.87 -10.90
CA GLY A 618 3.01 -7.93 -11.66
C GLY A 618 3.39 -6.72 -10.79
N GLY A 619 4.59 -6.20 -11.00
CA GLY A 619 5.08 -5.07 -10.24
C GLY A 619 6.01 -4.18 -11.03
N ARG A 620 6.07 -2.92 -10.65
CA ARG A 620 7.07 -1.97 -11.13
C ARG A 620 7.54 -1.06 -10.02
N MET A 621 8.74 -0.51 -10.19
CA MET A 621 9.23 0.52 -9.28
C MET A 621 8.29 1.73 -9.31
N GLY A 622 7.87 2.16 -8.14
CA GLY A 622 6.92 3.25 -7.94
C GLY A 622 7.54 4.64 -8.15
N LYS A 623 6.71 5.64 -8.06
CA LYS A 623 7.11 7.05 -8.13
C LYS A 623 7.67 7.46 -6.76
N PRO A 624 8.86 8.03 -6.66
CA PRO A 624 9.28 8.67 -5.42
C PRO A 624 8.24 9.74 -5.06
N GLU A 625 7.96 9.91 -3.79
CA GLU A 625 7.06 10.97 -3.35
C GLU A 625 7.51 12.31 -3.95
N GLY A 626 6.54 13.09 -4.42
CA GLY A 626 6.78 14.41 -4.98
C GLY A 626 7.23 15.39 -3.89
N ALA A 627 8.47 15.24 -3.43
CA ALA A 627 9.09 16.24 -2.58
C ALA A 627 9.42 17.48 -3.42
N LYS A 628 9.39 18.65 -2.79
CA LYS A 628 10.00 19.86 -3.36
C LYS A 628 11.43 19.54 -3.76
N LEU A 629 11.89 20.16 -4.84
CA LEU A 629 13.26 20.03 -5.34
C LEU A 629 14.22 20.13 -4.15
N ARG A 630 14.84 19.03 -3.78
CA ARG A 630 15.93 19.00 -2.81
C ARG A 630 17.21 18.85 -3.58
N GLU A 631 18.10 19.81 -3.46
CA GLU A 631 19.45 19.64 -3.93
C GLU A 631 20.16 18.63 -3.03
N MET A 632 20.39 17.44 -3.56
CA MET A 632 21.32 16.51 -2.92
C MET A 632 22.74 16.97 -3.24
N LYS A 633 23.55 17.13 -2.21
CA LYS A 633 24.99 17.36 -2.38
C LYS A 633 25.72 16.14 -1.80
N PRO A 634 26.47 15.41 -2.62
CA PRO A 634 26.61 15.52 -4.07
C PRO A 634 25.35 15.10 -4.85
N LYS A 635 25.16 15.64 -6.04
CA LYS A 635 24.03 15.29 -6.93
C LYS A 635 24.23 13.88 -7.48
N ILE A 636 23.54 12.89 -6.93
CA ILE A 636 23.63 11.52 -7.41
C ILE A 636 22.48 11.23 -8.38
N HIS A 637 22.81 11.08 -9.66
CA HIS A 637 21.88 10.74 -10.72
C HIS A 637 22.07 9.31 -11.27
N SER A 638 22.85 8.46 -10.60
CA SER A 638 23.17 7.12 -11.06
C SER A 638 21.95 6.20 -11.26
N LEU A 639 20.89 6.38 -10.44
CA LEU A 639 19.66 5.61 -10.58
C LEU A 639 18.64 6.24 -11.54
N PHE A 640 18.74 7.56 -11.79
CA PHE A 640 17.80 8.33 -12.60
C PHE A 640 18.53 9.36 -13.47
N PRO A 641 19.36 8.91 -14.42
CA PRO A 641 20.29 9.76 -15.13
C PRO A 641 19.65 10.62 -16.23
N VAL A 642 18.46 11.14 -16.01
CA VAL A 642 17.73 11.98 -16.96
C VAL A 642 17.78 13.46 -16.64
N GLY A 643 18.51 13.86 -15.57
CA GLY A 643 18.63 15.26 -15.16
C GLY A 643 17.34 15.87 -14.60
N HIS A 644 17.34 17.19 -14.47
CA HIS A 644 16.20 17.96 -13.94
C HIS A 644 15.30 18.55 -15.03
N ASP A 645 15.79 18.60 -16.27
CA ASP A 645 15.15 19.34 -17.39
C ASP A 645 13.85 18.68 -17.88
N VAL A 646 13.67 17.40 -17.58
CA VAL A 646 12.52 16.59 -18.00
C VAL A 646 11.34 16.61 -17.02
N GLY A 647 11.41 17.50 -16.03
CA GLY A 647 10.37 17.66 -15.01
C GLY A 647 10.22 16.47 -14.06
N ASN A 648 9.13 16.45 -13.31
CA ASN A 648 8.90 15.46 -12.23
C ASN A 648 8.65 14.02 -12.73
N GLN A 649 8.28 13.86 -14.00
CA GLN A 649 7.96 12.54 -14.56
C GLN A 649 9.19 11.77 -15.03
N ARG A 650 10.32 12.44 -15.25
CA ARG A 650 11.62 11.84 -15.62
C ARG A 650 11.54 10.84 -16.77
N LYS A 651 10.84 11.19 -17.84
CA LYS A 651 10.73 10.33 -19.03
C LYS A 651 12.03 10.37 -19.81
N ILE A 652 12.61 9.22 -20.13
CA ILE A 652 13.81 9.13 -20.96
C ILE A 652 13.57 9.78 -22.32
N TYR A 653 12.41 9.55 -22.94
CA TYR A 653 12.08 10.13 -24.24
C TYR A 653 12.14 11.66 -24.22
N ASP A 654 11.60 12.29 -23.18
CA ASP A 654 11.67 13.76 -23.04
C ASP A 654 13.11 14.25 -22.85
N ALA A 655 13.96 13.44 -22.18
CA ALA A 655 15.37 13.75 -22.00
C ALA A 655 16.15 13.67 -23.32
N ILE A 656 15.85 12.65 -24.14
CA ILE A 656 16.45 12.47 -25.47
C ILE A 656 16.07 13.61 -26.41
N VAL A 657 14.77 13.94 -26.47
CA VAL A 657 14.25 15.01 -27.34
C VAL A 657 14.79 16.38 -26.93
N LYS A 658 15.00 16.61 -25.64
CA LYS A 658 15.55 17.87 -25.11
C LYS A 658 17.07 17.91 -25.10
N GLU A 659 17.74 16.84 -25.53
CA GLU A 659 19.19 16.69 -25.47
C GLU A 659 19.75 17.01 -24.08
N SER A 660 19.08 16.50 -23.06
CA SER A 660 19.39 16.81 -21.67
C SER A 660 20.75 16.25 -21.26
N LYS A 661 21.52 17.05 -20.53
CA LYS A 661 22.79 16.65 -19.92
C LYS A 661 22.64 16.51 -18.44
N THR A 662 23.19 15.44 -17.87
CA THR A 662 23.13 15.19 -16.44
C THR A 662 24.51 15.01 -15.84
N ASP A 663 24.68 15.50 -14.61
CA ASP A 663 25.92 15.31 -13.86
C ASP A 663 25.84 13.94 -13.14
N ILE A 664 26.78 13.05 -13.44
CA ILE A 664 26.91 11.75 -12.80
C ILE A 664 28.16 11.78 -11.92
N GLY A 665 28.00 11.39 -10.65
CA GLY A 665 29.10 11.28 -9.72
C GLY A 665 30.10 10.22 -10.14
N ILE A 666 31.38 10.52 -10.04
CA ILE A 666 32.47 9.60 -10.36
C ILE A 666 32.85 8.77 -9.14
N ARG A 667 33.10 7.51 -9.38
CA ARG A 667 33.56 6.54 -8.39
C ARG A 667 34.94 6.05 -8.77
N HIS A 668 35.68 5.54 -7.82
CA HIS A 668 37.00 4.99 -7.97
C HIS A 668 37.03 3.49 -7.66
N CYS A 669 37.66 2.70 -8.50
CA CYS A 669 37.88 1.28 -8.29
C CYS A 669 39.28 1.06 -7.70
N GLU A 670 39.36 0.52 -6.51
CA GLU A 670 40.66 0.23 -5.83
C GLU A 670 41.45 -0.92 -6.48
N ILE A 671 40.82 -1.72 -7.36
CA ILE A 671 41.51 -2.85 -8.00
C ILE A 671 42.21 -2.45 -9.27
N CYS A 672 41.54 -1.71 -10.18
CA CYS A 672 42.11 -1.28 -11.42
C CYS A 672 42.61 0.19 -11.42
N ASP A 673 42.41 0.87 -10.29
CA ASP A 673 42.77 2.29 -10.08
C ASP A 673 42.07 3.26 -11.07
N GLU A 674 40.93 2.82 -11.63
CA GLU A 674 40.20 3.54 -12.66
C GLU A 674 38.98 4.28 -12.11
N GLU A 675 38.64 5.41 -12.74
CA GLU A 675 37.42 6.15 -12.47
C GLU A 675 36.26 5.57 -13.26
N THR A 676 35.16 5.33 -12.61
CA THR A 676 33.95 4.77 -13.19
C THR A 676 32.70 5.46 -12.68
N ILE A 677 31.58 5.31 -13.39
CA ILE A 677 30.25 5.73 -12.94
C ILE A 677 29.49 4.59 -12.26
N PHE A 678 30.01 3.37 -12.30
CA PHE A 678 29.33 2.17 -11.80
C PHE A 678 29.65 1.92 -10.33
N GLY A 679 28.64 1.41 -9.62
CA GLY A 679 28.77 1.04 -8.20
C GLY A 679 29.69 -0.15 -7.97
N VAL A 680 29.91 -0.98 -9.00
CA VAL A 680 30.79 -2.16 -8.97
C VAL A 680 31.75 -2.11 -10.16
N CYS A 681 33.03 -2.40 -9.92
CA CYS A 681 34.07 -2.56 -10.91
C CYS A 681 35.03 -3.67 -10.45
N CYS A 682 35.54 -4.49 -11.37
CA CYS A 682 36.42 -5.61 -11.06
C CYS A 682 35.88 -6.57 -9.97
N GLY A 683 34.54 -6.73 -9.89
CA GLY A 683 33.89 -7.62 -8.91
C GLY A 683 33.83 -7.11 -7.47
N LYS A 684 34.19 -5.83 -7.23
CA LYS A 684 34.06 -5.16 -5.92
C LYS A 684 33.36 -3.83 -6.01
N ASP A 685 32.82 -3.38 -4.90
CA ASP A 685 32.23 -2.06 -4.76
C ASP A 685 33.27 -0.97 -5.01
N THR A 686 32.86 0.10 -5.66
CA THR A 686 33.69 1.26 -5.97
C THR A 686 33.44 2.39 -4.97
N ASN A 687 34.48 3.16 -4.66
CA ASN A 687 34.39 4.27 -3.73
C ASN A 687 33.92 5.53 -4.45
N PHE A 688 32.98 6.25 -3.83
CA PHE A 688 32.45 7.50 -4.37
C PHE A 688 33.44 8.65 -4.17
N ILE A 689 33.72 9.44 -5.22
CA ILE A 689 34.53 10.64 -5.14
C ILE A 689 33.61 11.86 -4.94
N GLU A 690 33.49 12.36 -3.72
CA GLU A 690 32.51 13.36 -3.30
C GLU A 690 32.52 14.68 -4.10
N THR A 691 33.63 15.02 -4.71
CA THR A 691 33.82 16.31 -5.40
C THR A 691 33.88 16.19 -6.91
N LYS A 692 33.78 15.00 -7.49
CA LYS A 692 33.99 14.78 -8.92
C LYS A 692 32.72 14.34 -9.63
N TYR A 693 32.36 15.09 -10.68
CA TYR A 693 31.19 14.82 -11.52
C TYR A 693 31.57 14.96 -12.99
N LYS A 694 30.97 14.12 -13.83
CA LYS A 694 31.12 14.20 -15.28
C LYS A 694 29.74 14.43 -15.91
N LYS A 695 29.65 15.36 -16.85
CA LYS A 695 28.44 15.58 -17.64
C LYS A 695 28.31 14.52 -18.71
N HIS A 696 27.17 13.82 -18.71
CA HIS A 696 26.79 12.84 -19.71
C HIS A 696 25.58 13.32 -20.51
N ASP A 697 25.62 13.15 -21.80
CA ASP A 697 24.51 13.38 -22.71
C ASP A 697 23.60 12.13 -22.74
N ILE A 698 22.34 12.32 -22.40
CA ILE A 698 21.37 11.22 -22.29
C ILE A 698 21.10 10.56 -23.65
N LYS A 699 21.08 11.36 -24.74
CA LYS A 699 20.88 10.86 -26.10
C LYS A 699 22.04 9.94 -26.52
N SER A 700 23.27 10.38 -26.29
CA SER A 700 24.47 9.59 -26.57
C SER A 700 24.46 8.26 -25.80
N LEU A 701 24.15 8.28 -24.49
CA LEU A 701 24.04 7.06 -23.69
C LEU A 701 22.92 6.13 -24.16
N TRP A 702 21.82 6.69 -24.66
CA TRP A 702 20.71 5.90 -25.22
C TRP A 702 21.08 5.25 -26.54
N ASP A 703 21.74 5.98 -27.43
CA ASP A 703 22.18 5.47 -28.72
C ASP A 703 23.26 4.37 -28.55
N ASP A 704 24.20 4.57 -27.62
CA ASP A 704 25.19 3.55 -27.23
C ASP A 704 24.52 2.26 -26.67
N ALA A 705 23.47 2.43 -25.84
CA ALA A 705 22.73 1.30 -25.30
C ALA A 705 22.01 0.51 -26.42
N LYS A 706 21.38 1.21 -27.36
CA LYS A 706 20.75 0.58 -28.53
C LYS A 706 21.74 -0.25 -29.36
N ILE A 707 22.91 0.32 -29.66
CA ILE A 707 23.96 -0.39 -30.40
C ILE A 707 24.37 -1.67 -29.65
N LYS A 708 24.54 -1.60 -28.33
CA LYS A 708 24.91 -2.76 -27.51
C LYS A 708 23.81 -3.81 -27.39
N LEU A 709 22.55 -3.44 -27.55
CA LEU A 709 21.40 -4.32 -27.45
C LEU A 709 20.90 -4.81 -28.84
N ASP A 710 21.55 -4.40 -29.94
CA ASP A 710 21.13 -4.71 -31.32
C ASP A 710 19.66 -4.26 -31.61
N THR A 711 19.20 -3.12 -31.06
CA THR A 711 17.82 -2.64 -31.20
C THR A 711 17.71 -1.29 -31.92
#